data_22460d2ad0aaea1adf6bce369f8a0686
#
_entry.id   22460d2ad0aaea1adf6bce369f8a0686
#
_cell.length_a   1.000
_cell.length_b   1.000
_cell.length_c   1.000
_cell.angle_alpha   90.00
_cell.angle_beta   90.00
_cell.angle_gamma   90.00
#
_symmetry.space_group_name_H-M   'P 1'
#
loop_
_entity.id
_entity.type
_entity.pdbx_description
1 polymer ?
#
loop_
_entity_poly.entity_id
_entity_poly.type
_entity_poly.pdbx_seq_one_letter_code
_entity_poly.pdbx_strand_id
1 'polypeptide(L)'
;MNYREVRKSFIDFFQKKDHRFVPSSSLVPYDDPTLLFTNAGMNQFKDVFLGTGKRDYTRAVNSQKCIRVSGKHNDLEEVGRDTYHHTFFEMLGNWSFGDYYKKEAIEWAWELLTKVWCLPKERLWATVYKSDDEAYNLWTQVTDIKKDHILRFGEKDNFWEMGEVGPCGPCSEIHFDLTDNGCKPEDINAGNPLVIEIWNLVFIQNNRLPDGSLERLPATHVDTGMGFERICAVLQGKKSNYDTDIFTPIITKISEITKQKYEGENNQVAMRVIADHIRSLTFAITDGAVPSNEGRGYVMRRILRRALRFARNLKMKDPILHKLVPTVVDAFGDFFPEIKEKQNLVQKIILSEEESFNSTLDRGLEIFEDIVKKNVKKDIKVISGEDVFKLYDTYGFPVDLTNLLALEKGFSIDMEGFNKLMNEQIERSRTSGKSFSLVLDDIHEVIKQLDFDSIPETKFIGYEETESKSNILAKVVKNNRTYIVFDKTPFYAESGGQVSDTGEILINGKAYSVIGMNKAGSHFIHVIDGILEDSCTDALLKIDVLRRRRIMQNHSATHLLHAALRKVLGSHVQQAGSLVDEEHLRFDFTHYQKMKQEEIKEVEKIVNQKILEALPRIRYADIEQEKAKEMGALAFFGDKYGDKVNVIKFGDFSMEFCGGTHVENTSDIGFFKILNESSISSGVRRIEAVTSVGIQKYLEELDKKLLEKQQENEILTEKLKQFEKEIKRYKALTLKDTIEHIINNSPKVEDIKVVSYKTDVESIDELKSIADMVRDKLKSGVAVLGAIVNDKAQIVAIVTDDLVKTKKLMAGSIVNEVAKIINGGGGGKPNFATAGGKDVSKLDEALKTTKSIVEKLYKK
;
A
#
# COMPACT_ATOMS: atom_id res chain seq x y z
N MET A 1 8.18 33.92 23.44
CA MET A 1 8.43 32.52 23.86
C MET A 1 8.49 31.63 22.61
N ASN A 2 9.42 30.69 22.56
CA ASN A 2 9.39 29.68 21.51
C ASN A 2 8.35 28.57 21.84
N TYR A 3 7.98 27.79 20.86
CA TYR A 3 6.93 26.76 21.01
C TYR A 3 7.23 25.72 22.12
N ARG A 4 8.52 25.39 22.37
CA ARG A 4 8.90 24.45 23.44
C ARG A 4 8.67 25.07 24.82
N GLU A 5 8.98 26.35 24.96
CA GLU A 5 8.75 27.11 26.21
C GLU A 5 7.26 27.29 26.47
N VAL A 6 6.44 27.53 25.44
CA VAL A 6 4.97 27.65 25.58
C VAL A 6 4.38 26.36 26.14
N ARG A 7 4.69 25.20 25.50
CA ARG A 7 4.21 23.89 25.97
C ARG A 7 4.67 23.60 27.40
N LYS A 8 5.95 23.81 27.68
CA LYS A 8 6.51 23.60 29.01
C LYS A 8 5.86 24.50 30.06
N SER A 9 5.68 25.78 29.75
CA SER A 9 5.10 26.77 30.64
C SER A 9 3.64 26.43 31.02
N PHE A 10 2.84 25.95 30.04
CA PHE A 10 1.47 25.47 30.28
C PHE A 10 1.46 24.26 31.23
N ILE A 11 2.29 23.26 30.95
CA ILE A 11 2.35 22.03 31.77
C ILE A 11 2.83 22.38 33.19
N ASP A 12 3.92 23.12 33.33
CA ASP A 12 4.49 23.54 34.63
C ASP A 12 3.49 24.36 35.45
N PHE A 13 2.67 25.22 34.82
CA PHE A 13 1.66 26.01 35.49
C PHE A 13 0.58 25.14 36.13
N PHE A 14 0.03 24.19 35.37
CA PHE A 14 -1.00 23.30 35.88
C PHE A 14 -0.46 22.22 36.83
N GLN A 15 0.78 21.79 36.69
CA GLN A 15 1.44 20.91 37.66
C GLN A 15 1.56 21.62 39.04
N LYS A 16 1.80 22.94 39.07
CA LYS A 16 1.79 23.75 40.32
C LYS A 16 0.38 23.89 40.91
N LYS A 17 -0.67 23.55 40.16
CA LYS A 17 -2.05 23.48 40.59
C LYS A 17 -2.49 22.01 40.82
N ASP A 18 -1.55 21.12 41.14
CA ASP A 18 -1.76 19.72 41.46
C ASP A 18 -2.31 18.85 40.27
N HIS A 19 -2.07 19.28 39.03
CA HIS A 19 -2.43 18.46 37.89
C HIS A 19 -1.30 17.46 37.56
N ARG A 20 -1.69 16.20 37.34
CA ARG A 20 -0.77 15.17 36.91
C ARG A 20 -0.49 15.30 35.40
N PHE A 21 0.77 15.31 35.02
CA PHE A 21 1.11 15.21 33.62
C PHE A 21 0.77 13.81 33.09
N VAL A 22 -0.04 13.75 32.05
CA VAL A 22 -0.44 12.51 31.38
C VAL A 22 0.06 12.60 29.93
N PRO A 23 0.83 11.63 29.42
CA PRO A 23 1.26 11.65 28.02
C PRO A 23 0.11 11.73 27.03
N SER A 24 0.37 12.28 25.86
CA SER A 24 -0.59 12.26 24.74
C SER A 24 -0.99 10.84 24.39
N SER A 25 -2.25 10.57 24.22
CA SER A 25 -2.72 9.31 23.62
C SER A 25 -2.38 9.25 22.13
N SER A 26 -2.48 8.05 21.55
CA SER A 26 -2.35 7.82 20.11
C SER A 26 -3.39 8.61 19.32
N LEU A 27 -3.02 9.05 18.11
CA LEU A 27 -3.97 9.58 17.13
C LEU A 27 -4.98 8.53 16.64
N VAL A 28 -4.64 7.26 16.77
CA VAL A 28 -5.49 6.12 16.45
C VAL A 28 -6.13 5.64 17.76
N PRO A 29 -7.41 5.95 18.01
CA PRO A 29 -8.11 5.44 19.18
C PRO A 29 -8.38 3.94 18.98
N TYR A 30 -7.84 3.10 19.84
CA TYR A 30 -7.99 1.64 19.76
C TYR A 30 -9.32 1.18 20.42
N ASP A 31 -9.83 1.92 21.37
CA ASP A 31 -10.95 1.53 22.21
C ASP A 31 -12.25 2.33 21.95
N ASP A 32 -12.26 3.19 20.92
CA ASP A 32 -13.46 3.95 20.52
C ASP A 32 -13.79 3.77 19.02
N PRO A 33 -14.77 2.90 18.68
CA PRO A 33 -15.18 2.67 17.30
C PRO A 33 -15.91 3.88 16.68
N THR A 34 -16.34 4.83 17.48
CA THR A 34 -17.10 6.02 17.02
C THR A 34 -16.18 7.09 16.42
N LEU A 35 -14.87 7.01 16.67
CA LEU A 35 -13.88 7.99 16.24
C LEU A 35 -12.88 7.38 15.25
N LEU A 36 -12.67 8.01 14.10
CA LEU A 36 -11.59 7.67 13.20
C LEU A 36 -10.23 8.07 13.76
N PHE A 37 -10.15 9.26 14.35
CA PHE A 37 -8.93 9.80 14.96
C PHE A 37 -9.26 10.50 16.26
N THR A 38 -8.28 10.58 17.16
CA THR A 38 -8.33 11.44 18.33
C THR A 38 -8.44 12.90 17.87
N ASN A 39 -9.55 13.55 18.16
CA ASN A 39 -9.90 14.89 17.69
C ASN A 39 -9.94 15.94 18.82
N ALA A 40 -9.84 15.50 20.08
CA ALA A 40 -9.83 16.34 21.26
C ALA A 40 -9.02 15.72 22.41
N GLY A 41 -8.55 16.54 23.33
CA GLY A 41 -7.75 16.12 24.47
C GLY A 41 -8.49 15.18 25.43
N MET A 42 -9.79 15.31 25.51
CA MET A 42 -10.63 14.52 26.39
C MET A 42 -10.83 13.06 25.93
N ASN A 43 -10.55 12.73 24.67
CA ASN A 43 -10.88 11.39 24.15
C ASN A 43 -10.30 10.26 25.01
N GLN A 44 -9.07 10.42 25.51
CA GLN A 44 -8.44 9.44 26.41
C GLN A 44 -9.04 9.35 27.81
N PHE A 45 -9.95 10.23 28.15
CA PHE A 45 -10.60 10.32 29.48
C PHE A 45 -12.13 10.11 29.40
N LYS A 46 -12.64 9.70 28.23
CA LYS A 46 -14.09 9.52 27.99
C LYS A 46 -14.73 8.60 29.03
N ASP A 47 -14.07 7.51 29.37
CA ASP A 47 -14.51 6.55 30.38
C ASP A 47 -14.63 7.17 31.78
N VAL A 48 -13.71 8.08 32.13
CA VAL A 48 -13.75 8.81 33.42
C VAL A 48 -14.92 9.79 33.48
N PHE A 49 -15.16 10.53 32.41
CA PHE A 49 -16.29 11.44 32.32
C PHE A 49 -17.64 10.71 32.42
N LEU A 50 -17.74 9.53 31.80
CA LEU A 50 -18.94 8.69 31.87
C LEU A 50 -19.07 7.91 33.18
N GLY A 51 -18.05 7.96 34.07
CA GLY A 51 -18.05 7.26 35.35
C GLY A 51 -17.79 5.74 35.25
N THR A 52 -17.43 5.25 34.08
CA THR A 52 -17.12 3.83 33.81
C THR A 52 -15.64 3.49 34.09
N GLY A 53 -14.75 4.49 34.03
CA GLY A 53 -13.33 4.34 34.32
C GLY A 53 -12.93 5.09 35.59
N LYS A 54 -11.81 4.69 36.19
CA LYS A 54 -11.20 5.35 37.35
C LYS A 54 -9.73 5.62 37.12
N ARG A 55 -9.23 6.71 37.70
CA ARG A 55 -7.80 7.07 37.72
C ARG A 55 -7.35 7.29 39.16
N ASP A 56 -6.07 7.19 39.42
CA ASP A 56 -5.44 7.50 40.71
C ASP A 56 -5.19 9.01 40.91
N TYR A 57 -5.79 9.85 40.05
CA TYR A 57 -5.73 11.31 40.08
C TYR A 57 -7.06 11.92 39.68
N THR A 58 -7.34 13.12 40.16
CA THR A 58 -8.54 13.89 39.83
C THR A 58 -8.28 15.08 38.93
N ARG A 59 -7.00 15.41 38.67
CA ARG A 59 -6.58 16.49 37.77
C ARG A 59 -5.52 16.02 36.82
N ALA A 60 -5.64 16.39 35.56
CA ALA A 60 -4.66 16.05 34.51
C ALA A 60 -4.27 17.25 33.66
N VAL A 61 -3.08 17.23 33.11
CA VAL A 61 -2.59 18.22 32.15
C VAL A 61 -1.76 17.51 31.07
N ASN A 62 -1.92 17.91 29.80
CA ASN A 62 -1.01 17.47 28.72
C ASN A 62 -1.03 18.40 27.49
N SER A 63 -0.28 17.97 26.46
CA SER A 63 -0.41 18.41 25.08
C SER A 63 -0.83 17.21 24.25
N GLN A 64 -2.09 17.16 23.82
CA GLN A 64 -2.66 16.05 23.07
C GLN A 64 -2.53 16.24 21.57
N LYS A 65 -2.02 15.22 20.88
CA LYS A 65 -2.05 15.11 19.41
C LYS A 65 -3.49 14.99 18.93
N CYS A 66 -3.93 15.82 18.01
CA CYS A 66 -5.28 15.81 17.45
C CYS A 66 -5.28 15.86 15.93
N ILE A 67 -6.24 15.16 15.30
CA ILE A 67 -6.51 15.26 13.86
C ILE A 67 -7.99 15.57 13.62
N ARG A 68 -8.26 16.61 12.81
CA ARG A 68 -9.61 17.03 12.38
C ARG A 68 -9.71 17.06 10.85
N VAL A 69 -10.14 15.95 10.25
CA VAL A 69 -10.19 15.77 8.78
C VAL A 69 -11.43 15.00 8.31
N SER A 70 -12.37 14.74 9.23
CA SER A 70 -13.59 13.98 8.95
C SER A 70 -14.68 14.24 9.99
N GLY A 71 -15.92 13.93 9.64
CA GLY A 71 -17.08 14.04 10.52
C GLY A 71 -17.48 15.48 10.81
N LYS A 72 -17.99 15.73 12.05
CA LYS A 72 -18.46 17.03 12.51
C LYS A 72 -17.33 18.09 12.56
N HIS A 73 -16.09 17.65 12.79
CA HIS A 73 -14.89 18.48 12.85
C HIS A 73 -13.99 18.16 11.65
N ASN A 74 -14.16 18.91 10.55
CA ASN A 74 -13.40 18.71 9.32
C ASN A 74 -12.82 20.04 8.83
N ASP A 75 -11.53 20.24 9.10
CA ASP A 75 -10.80 21.47 8.77
C ASP A 75 -10.01 21.36 7.45
N LEU A 76 -10.08 20.21 6.74
CA LEU A 76 -9.23 19.90 5.59
C LEU A 76 -9.30 20.94 4.47
N GLU A 77 -10.48 21.48 4.18
CA GLU A 77 -10.68 22.42 3.06
C GLU A 77 -10.11 23.80 3.37
N GLU A 78 -10.11 24.22 4.65
CA GLU A 78 -9.63 25.52 5.11
C GLU A 78 -8.11 25.59 5.20
N VAL A 79 -7.47 24.43 5.45
CA VAL A 79 -6.00 24.33 5.64
C VAL A 79 -5.23 24.92 4.45
N GLY A 80 -4.35 25.87 4.79
CA GLY A 80 -3.48 26.60 3.87
C GLY A 80 -4.15 27.82 3.24
N ARG A 81 -5.49 27.91 3.25
CA ARG A 81 -6.25 29.05 2.73
C ARG A 81 -6.41 30.13 3.78
N ASP A 82 -6.73 29.73 4.99
CA ASP A 82 -6.71 30.60 6.15
C ASP A 82 -5.34 30.53 6.90
N THR A 83 -5.30 31.17 8.06
CA THR A 83 -4.07 31.37 8.84
C THR A 83 -3.98 30.53 10.10
N TYR A 84 -5.02 29.75 10.47
CA TYR A 84 -5.14 29.14 11.79
C TYR A 84 -5.76 27.74 11.84
N HIS A 85 -6.32 27.18 10.77
CA HIS A 85 -6.79 25.81 10.73
C HIS A 85 -5.71 24.83 10.29
N HIS A 86 -5.71 23.66 10.91
CA HIS A 86 -4.73 22.59 10.68
C HIS A 86 -5.40 21.22 10.64
N THR A 87 -4.88 20.32 9.83
CA THR A 87 -5.32 18.91 9.85
C THR A 87 -4.78 18.18 11.09
N PHE A 88 -3.55 18.46 11.47
CA PHE A 88 -2.92 18.03 12.72
C PHE A 88 -2.58 19.23 13.56
N PHE A 89 -2.94 19.20 14.84
CA PHE A 89 -2.57 20.22 15.81
C PHE A 89 -2.36 19.61 17.20
N GLU A 90 -1.68 20.33 18.05
CA GLU A 90 -1.60 20.00 19.47
C GLU A 90 -2.68 20.77 20.24
N MET A 91 -3.38 20.06 21.14
CA MET A 91 -4.31 20.66 22.07
C MET A 91 -3.71 20.64 23.46
N LEU A 92 -3.38 21.82 24.00
CA LEU A 92 -3.02 21.95 25.40
C LEU A 92 -4.28 21.84 26.23
N GLY A 93 -4.33 20.85 27.10
CA GLY A 93 -5.51 20.58 27.91
C GLY A 93 -5.21 20.45 29.40
N ASN A 94 -6.16 20.92 30.22
CA ASN A 94 -6.23 20.62 31.64
C ASN A 94 -7.64 20.15 32.02
N TRP A 95 -7.70 19.13 32.87
CA TRP A 95 -8.92 18.40 33.19
C TRP A 95 -9.15 18.34 34.69
N SER A 96 -10.44 18.41 35.07
CA SER A 96 -10.93 18.12 36.43
C SER A 96 -11.94 16.97 36.36
N PHE A 97 -11.70 15.94 37.10
CA PHE A 97 -12.58 14.75 37.18
C PHE A 97 -13.37 14.82 38.53
N GLY A 98 -14.37 15.71 38.59
CA GLY A 98 -15.21 15.89 39.76
C GLY A 98 -14.50 16.61 40.92
N ASP A 99 -13.43 17.34 40.70
CA ASP A 99 -12.65 18.05 41.71
C ASP A 99 -12.98 19.57 41.73
N TYR A 100 -12.46 20.35 40.77
CA TYR A 100 -12.79 21.74 40.59
C TYR A 100 -13.74 21.95 39.40
N TYR A 101 -14.37 23.13 39.31
CA TYR A 101 -15.32 23.42 38.23
C TYR A 101 -15.09 24.81 37.62
N LYS A 102 -16.14 25.51 37.21
CA LYS A 102 -16.11 26.78 36.46
C LYS A 102 -15.22 27.85 37.06
N LYS A 103 -15.29 28.06 38.40
CA LYS A 103 -14.58 29.14 39.09
C LYS A 103 -13.08 29.02 38.90
N GLU A 104 -12.51 27.92 39.31
CA GLU A 104 -11.07 27.66 39.21
C GLU A 104 -10.59 27.61 37.76
N ALA A 105 -11.39 27.03 36.87
CA ALA A 105 -11.05 26.96 35.43
C ALA A 105 -10.90 28.35 34.82
N ILE A 106 -11.85 29.27 35.10
CA ILE A 106 -11.82 30.65 34.61
C ILE A 106 -10.68 31.44 35.28
N GLU A 107 -10.52 31.35 36.61
CA GLU A 107 -9.49 32.05 37.37
C GLU A 107 -8.07 31.64 36.86
N TRP A 108 -7.80 30.35 36.70
CA TRP A 108 -6.49 29.88 36.27
C TRP A 108 -6.22 30.15 34.78
N ALA A 109 -7.23 30.09 33.96
CA ALA A 109 -7.08 30.49 32.55
C ALA A 109 -6.69 31.96 32.43
N TRP A 110 -7.36 32.84 33.17
CA TRP A 110 -7.05 34.27 33.22
C TRP A 110 -5.66 34.55 33.82
N GLU A 111 -5.32 33.85 34.92
CA GLU A 111 -3.99 33.95 35.55
C GLU A 111 -2.88 33.59 34.58
N LEU A 112 -3.01 32.47 33.87
CA LEU A 112 -2.02 32.04 32.90
C LEU A 112 -1.82 33.05 31.78
N LEU A 113 -2.91 33.51 31.16
CA LEU A 113 -2.84 34.41 30.01
C LEU A 113 -2.33 35.79 30.40
N THR A 114 -2.76 36.35 31.55
CA THR A 114 -2.52 37.76 31.88
C THR A 114 -1.34 37.97 32.82
N LYS A 115 -1.04 36.98 33.71
CA LYS A 115 0.05 37.14 34.70
C LYS A 115 1.30 36.35 34.31
N VAL A 116 1.14 35.17 33.75
CA VAL A 116 2.28 34.32 33.36
C VAL A 116 2.76 34.64 31.95
N TRP A 117 1.85 34.71 30.99
CA TRP A 117 2.16 35.04 29.61
C TRP A 117 2.05 36.53 29.26
N CYS A 118 1.58 37.35 30.21
CA CYS A 118 1.52 38.80 30.10
C CYS A 118 0.80 39.31 28.85
N LEU A 119 -0.24 38.62 28.40
CA LEU A 119 -1.04 39.08 27.26
C LEU A 119 -1.83 40.34 27.67
N PRO A 120 -1.99 41.34 26.76
CA PRO A 120 -2.74 42.54 27.00
C PRO A 120 -4.22 42.24 27.22
N LYS A 121 -4.76 42.58 28.40
CA LYS A 121 -6.11 42.26 28.83
C LYS A 121 -7.18 42.87 27.93
N GLU A 122 -6.88 44.05 27.38
CA GLU A 122 -7.72 44.78 26.44
C GLU A 122 -7.92 44.10 25.09
N ARG A 123 -7.12 43.09 24.77
CA ARG A 123 -7.24 42.29 23.57
C ARG A 123 -7.89 40.92 23.81
N LEU A 124 -8.24 40.61 25.06
CA LEU A 124 -8.86 39.36 25.45
C LEU A 124 -10.38 39.53 25.54
N TRP A 125 -11.10 38.60 24.95
CA TRP A 125 -12.57 38.51 24.98
C TRP A 125 -12.96 37.12 25.49
N ALA A 126 -14.05 37.07 26.25
CA ALA A 126 -14.65 35.83 26.73
C ALA A 126 -16.04 35.64 26.14
N THR A 127 -16.39 34.43 25.76
CA THR A 127 -17.76 34.06 25.38
C THR A 127 -18.33 33.05 26.36
N VAL A 128 -19.63 33.05 26.56
CA VAL A 128 -20.34 32.11 27.43
C VAL A 128 -21.62 31.61 26.76
N TYR A 129 -22.07 30.42 27.10
CA TYR A 129 -23.34 29.91 26.63
C TYR A 129 -24.51 30.80 27.06
N LYS A 130 -25.46 31.07 26.18
CA LYS A 130 -26.56 32.06 26.36
C LYS A 130 -27.31 31.96 27.68
N SER A 131 -27.48 30.77 28.26
CA SER A 131 -28.18 30.51 29.52
C SER A 131 -27.23 30.21 30.69
N ASP A 132 -25.92 30.30 30.51
CA ASP A 132 -24.94 30.05 31.57
C ASP A 132 -24.62 31.36 32.35
N ASP A 133 -25.57 31.76 33.17
CA ASP A 133 -25.40 32.95 34.04
C ASP A 133 -24.31 32.77 35.08
N GLU A 134 -24.06 31.55 35.52
CA GLU A 134 -22.97 31.22 36.45
C GLU A 134 -21.60 31.57 35.86
N ALA A 135 -21.31 31.09 34.65
CA ALA A 135 -20.05 31.37 33.96
C ALA A 135 -19.91 32.89 33.70
N TYR A 136 -20.97 33.57 33.25
CA TYR A 136 -20.95 35.02 33.03
C TYR A 136 -20.59 35.79 34.30
N ASN A 137 -21.24 35.45 35.44
CA ASN A 137 -20.98 36.10 36.70
C ASN A 137 -19.56 35.79 37.24
N LEU A 138 -19.09 34.58 37.09
CA LEU A 138 -17.74 34.17 37.48
C LEU A 138 -16.67 35.00 36.73
N TRP A 139 -16.81 35.19 35.42
CA TRP A 139 -15.89 36.03 34.65
C TRP A 139 -15.75 37.42 35.25
N THR A 140 -16.83 38.03 35.75
CA THR A 140 -16.82 39.38 36.39
C THR A 140 -16.31 39.36 37.82
N GLN A 141 -16.37 38.20 38.52
CA GLN A 141 -16.02 38.09 39.94
C GLN A 141 -14.59 37.68 40.20
N VAL A 142 -14.06 36.74 39.37
CA VAL A 142 -12.73 36.16 39.62
C VAL A 142 -11.67 36.69 38.67
N THR A 143 -12.05 37.54 37.70
CA THR A 143 -11.13 38.20 36.76
C THR A 143 -11.33 39.71 36.75
N ASP A 144 -10.42 40.41 36.10
CA ASP A 144 -10.51 41.84 35.84
C ASP A 144 -10.79 42.15 34.35
N ILE A 145 -11.41 41.21 33.64
CA ILE A 145 -11.87 41.40 32.27
C ILE A 145 -12.92 42.51 32.19
N LYS A 146 -12.88 43.32 31.15
CA LYS A 146 -13.91 44.33 30.94
C LYS A 146 -15.26 43.64 30.69
N LYS A 147 -16.31 44.16 31.29
CA LYS A 147 -17.66 43.59 31.26
C LYS A 147 -18.24 43.54 29.83
N ASP A 148 -17.90 44.49 28.99
CA ASP A 148 -18.26 44.58 27.58
C ASP A 148 -17.47 43.60 26.68
N HIS A 149 -16.41 42.97 27.21
CA HIS A 149 -15.66 41.91 26.57
C HIS A 149 -16.19 40.49 26.88
N ILE A 150 -17.35 40.38 27.62
CA ILE A 150 -17.96 39.09 27.91
C ILE A 150 -19.26 39.00 27.10
N LEU A 151 -19.28 38.10 26.08
CA LEU A 151 -20.41 37.98 25.16
C LEU A 151 -21.14 36.63 25.33
N ARG A 152 -22.42 36.60 24.90
CA ARG A 152 -23.25 35.39 24.99
C ARG A 152 -23.55 34.84 23.60
N PHE A 153 -23.29 33.54 23.40
CA PHE A 153 -23.59 32.87 22.14
C PHE A 153 -24.44 31.61 22.34
N GLY A 154 -24.94 31.06 21.28
CA GLY A 154 -25.82 29.90 21.26
C GLY A 154 -25.10 28.55 21.25
N GLU A 155 -25.84 27.51 20.90
CA GLU A 155 -25.35 26.12 20.85
C GLU A 155 -24.23 25.92 19.87
N LYS A 156 -24.22 26.64 18.75
CA LYS A 156 -23.22 26.50 17.72
C LYS A 156 -21.81 26.82 18.23
N ASP A 157 -21.69 27.84 19.11
CA ASP A 157 -20.40 28.38 19.49
C ASP A 157 -20.05 28.03 20.97
N ASN A 158 -21.02 28.04 21.88
CA ASN A 158 -20.76 27.86 23.32
C ASN A 158 -21.45 26.64 23.95
N PHE A 159 -21.72 25.58 23.14
CA PHE A 159 -22.10 24.25 23.63
C PHE A 159 -21.26 23.20 22.96
N TRP A 160 -20.38 22.57 23.70
CA TRP A 160 -19.42 21.61 23.14
C TRP A 160 -19.94 20.18 23.25
N GLU A 161 -19.70 19.39 22.21
CA GLU A 161 -20.07 17.99 22.11
C GLU A 161 -18.93 17.18 21.48
N MET A 162 -18.63 16.04 22.07
CA MET A 162 -17.56 15.16 21.56
C MET A 162 -17.86 14.61 20.15
N GLY A 163 -19.15 14.31 19.89
CA GLY A 163 -19.66 13.77 18.64
C GLY A 163 -21.18 13.78 18.62
N GLU A 164 -21.80 12.84 17.91
CA GLU A 164 -23.26 12.66 17.90
C GLU A 164 -23.77 12.10 19.24
N VAL A 165 -22.93 11.37 19.96
CA VAL A 165 -23.18 10.80 21.29
C VAL A 165 -21.97 11.00 22.19
N GLY A 166 -22.18 11.08 23.49
CA GLY A 166 -21.11 11.19 24.49
C GLY A 166 -21.16 12.41 25.36
N PRO A 167 -20.12 12.66 26.21
CA PRO A 167 -20.02 13.76 27.09
C PRO A 167 -20.16 15.13 26.42
N CYS A 168 -20.93 16.03 27.00
CA CYS A 168 -21.17 17.37 26.47
C CYS A 168 -21.53 18.36 27.57
N GLY A 169 -21.46 19.66 27.22
CA GLY A 169 -21.87 20.73 28.16
C GLY A 169 -21.63 22.12 27.60
N PRO A 170 -22.12 23.15 28.32
CA PRO A 170 -21.84 24.53 27.99
C PRO A 170 -20.34 24.82 28.07
N CYS A 171 -19.86 25.75 27.28
CA CYS A 171 -18.47 26.13 27.28
C CYS A 171 -18.28 27.65 27.25
N SER A 172 -17.07 28.06 27.60
CA SER A 172 -16.63 29.45 27.57
C SER A 172 -15.35 29.53 26.76
N GLU A 173 -15.40 30.29 25.66
CA GLU A 173 -14.21 30.48 24.79
C GLU A 173 -13.48 31.76 25.17
N ILE A 174 -12.18 31.75 25.02
CA ILE A 174 -11.32 32.92 25.15
C ILE A 174 -10.78 33.25 23.77
N HIS A 175 -11.05 34.46 23.29
CA HIS A 175 -10.59 34.98 22.02
C HIS A 175 -9.50 36.03 22.21
N PHE A 176 -8.61 36.14 21.24
CA PHE A 176 -7.58 37.15 21.21
C PHE A 176 -7.67 37.98 19.92
N ASP A 177 -7.62 39.29 20.10
CA ASP A 177 -7.66 40.28 19.03
C ASP A 177 -6.24 40.53 18.47
N LEU A 178 -5.99 40.14 17.25
CA LEU A 178 -4.76 40.40 16.48
C LEU A 178 -4.87 41.62 15.55
N THR A 179 -6.02 42.33 15.56
CA THR A 179 -6.21 43.51 14.70
C THR A 179 -5.31 44.67 15.19
N ASP A 180 -4.98 45.58 14.27
CA ASP A 180 -4.12 46.73 14.62
C ASP A 180 -4.86 47.80 15.44
N ASN A 181 -6.19 47.91 15.25
CA ASN A 181 -7.01 48.99 15.83
C ASN A 181 -8.01 48.55 16.93
N GLY A 182 -7.96 47.30 17.36
CA GLY A 182 -8.94 46.70 18.24
C GLY A 182 -10.19 46.18 17.48
N CYS A 183 -10.68 45.02 17.92
CA CYS A 183 -11.92 44.43 17.34
C CYS A 183 -13.16 44.93 18.05
N LYS A 184 -14.31 44.74 17.42
CA LYS A 184 -15.63 45.06 17.98
C LYS A 184 -16.31 43.74 18.42
N PRO A 185 -17.36 43.87 19.31
CA PRO A 185 -18.12 42.68 19.72
C PRO A 185 -18.66 41.85 18.56
N GLU A 186 -19.01 42.49 17.43
CA GLU A 186 -19.53 41.82 16.23
C GLU A 186 -18.48 40.99 15.50
N ASP A 187 -17.19 41.19 15.75
CA ASP A 187 -16.09 40.46 15.14
C ASP A 187 -15.85 39.09 15.83
N ILE A 188 -16.35 38.93 17.09
CA ILE A 188 -16.20 37.69 17.84
C ILE A 188 -17.12 36.61 17.25
N ASN A 189 -16.58 35.42 16.94
CA ASN A 189 -17.27 34.30 16.28
C ASN A 189 -17.88 34.66 14.90
N ALA A 190 -17.39 35.73 14.28
CA ALA A 190 -17.85 36.19 12.95
C ALA A 190 -16.99 35.69 11.78
N GLY A 191 -16.00 34.82 12.02
CA GLY A 191 -15.08 34.34 11.00
C GLY A 191 -13.96 35.32 10.61
N ASN A 192 -13.72 36.34 11.44
CA ASN A 192 -12.59 37.26 11.23
C ASN A 192 -11.26 36.55 11.58
N PRO A 193 -10.32 36.37 10.60
CA PRO A 193 -9.08 35.61 10.84
C PRO A 193 -8.09 36.32 11.79
N LEU A 194 -8.35 37.56 12.16
CA LEU A 194 -7.55 38.32 13.12
C LEU A 194 -8.19 38.37 14.52
N VAL A 195 -9.33 37.70 14.71
CA VAL A 195 -10.02 37.59 16.03
C VAL A 195 -10.22 36.10 16.29
N ILE A 196 -9.22 35.50 16.89
CA ILE A 196 -9.12 34.04 16.98
C ILE A 196 -9.50 33.50 18.36
N GLU A 197 -10.27 32.42 18.39
CA GLU A 197 -10.41 31.58 19.57
C GLU A 197 -9.06 30.94 19.88
N ILE A 198 -8.54 31.17 21.11
CA ILE A 198 -7.27 30.57 21.57
C ILE A 198 -7.51 29.45 22.58
N TRP A 199 -8.61 29.49 23.36
CA TRP A 199 -8.86 28.51 24.41
C TRP A 199 -10.36 28.30 24.62
N ASN A 200 -10.79 27.03 24.69
CA ASN A 200 -12.16 26.67 25.05
C ASN A 200 -12.18 25.97 26.43
N LEU A 201 -12.98 26.48 27.35
CA LEU A 201 -13.21 25.94 28.69
C LEU A 201 -14.56 25.22 28.68
N VAL A 202 -14.56 23.91 28.60
CA VAL A 202 -15.77 23.10 28.50
C VAL A 202 -16.18 22.61 29.89
N PHE A 203 -17.43 22.80 30.24
CA PHE A 203 -18.02 22.44 31.52
C PHE A 203 -18.90 21.20 31.30
N ILE A 204 -18.28 20.02 31.30
CA ILE A 204 -18.94 18.75 31.05
C ILE A 204 -19.88 18.43 32.21
N GLN A 205 -21.17 18.27 31.88
CA GLN A 205 -22.22 17.97 32.88
C GLN A 205 -23.29 17.01 32.35
N ASN A 206 -23.33 16.73 31.04
CA ASN A 206 -24.31 15.88 30.40
C ASN A 206 -23.64 14.83 29.52
N ASN A 207 -24.38 13.77 29.24
CA ASN A 207 -24.11 12.75 28.22
C ASN A 207 -25.23 12.83 27.17
N ARG A 208 -24.88 12.98 25.88
CA ARG A 208 -25.84 12.91 24.78
C ARG A 208 -26.05 11.45 24.39
N LEU A 209 -27.29 11.00 24.41
CA LEU A 209 -27.72 9.65 24.05
C LEU A 209 -27.98 9.54 22.54
N PRO A 210 -28.07 8.32 21.97
CA PRO A 210 -28.32 8.10 20.54
C PRO A 210 -29.64 8.68 20.03
N ASP A 211 -30.62 8.88 20.90
CA ASP A 211 -31.91 9.51 20.57
C ASP A 211 -31.86 11.05 20.58
N GLY A 212 -30.66 11.62 20.88
CA GLY A 212 -30.42 13.05 20.97
C GLY A 212 -30.75 13.67 22.31
N SER A 213 -31.33 12.94 23.27
CA SER A 213 -31.61 13.42 24.62
C SER A 213 -30.34 13.62 25.45
N LEU A 214 -30.42 14.50 26.46
CA LEU A 214 -29.32 14.79 27.38
C LEU A 214 -29.59 14.14 28.73
N GLU A 215 -28.69 13.28 29.18
CA GLU A 215 -28.68 12.69 30.52
C GLU A 215 -27.62 13.40 31.37
N ARG A 216 -27.94 13.72 32.61
CA ARG A 216 -26.99 14.40 33.49
C ARG A 216 -25.96 13.40 34.02
N LEU A 217 -24.69 13.74 33.94
CA LEU A 217 -23.60 12.93 34.49
C LEU A 217 -23.62 12.91 36.02
N PRO A 218 -23.08 11.84 36.64
CA PRO A 218 -22.99 11.74 38.12
C PRO A 218 -22.17 12.83 38.79
N ALA A 219 -21.19 13.40 38.06
CA ALA A 219 -20.36 14.52 38.54
C ALA A 219 -20.22 15.57 37.44
N THR A 220 -19.80 16.77 37.82
CA THR A 220 -19.41 17.82 36.88
C THR A 220 -17.89 17.78 36.68
N HIS A 221 -17.48 17.99 35.45
CA HIS A 221 -16.07 17.92 35.07
C HIS A 221 -15.63 19.15 34.28
N VAL A 222 -14.34 19.41 34.26
CA VAL A 222 -13.75 20.42 33.38
C VAL A 222 -12.92 19.71 32.33
N ASP A 223 -13.17 20.07 31.08
CA ASP A 223 -12.34 19.74 29.92
C ASP A 223 -11.92 21.06 29.27
N THR A 224 -10.63 21.26 29.03
CA THR A 224 -10.20 22.48 28.35
C THR A 224 -9.34 22.14 27.13
N GLY A 225 -9.50 22.93 26.08
CA GLY A 225 -8.71 22.77 24.85
C GLY A 225 -8.18 24.11 24.38
N MET A 226 -6.86 24.33 24.50
CA MET A 226 -6.16 25.48 23.93
C MET A 226 -5.45 25.06 22.66
N GLY A 227 -5.70 25.77 21.56
CA GLY A 227 -4.98 25.57 20.31
C GLY A 227 -3.51 25.95 20.46
N PHE A 228 -2.62 24.97 20.50
CA PHE A 228 -1.19 25.20 20.73
C PHE A 228 -0.58 26.10 19.65
N GLU A 229 -0.85 25.83 18.39
CA GLU A 229 -0.37 26.64 17.28
C GLU A 229 -0.89 28.08 17.34
N ARG A 230 -2.17 28.25 17.73
CA ARG A 230 -2.82 29.58 17.88
C ARG A 230 -2.17 30.40 19.00
N ILE A 231 -1.99 29.81 20.17
CA ILE A 231 -1.38 30.52 21.29
C ILE A 231 0.11 30.82 21.03
N CYS A 232 0.82 29.93 20.31
CA CYS A 232 2.19 30.21 19.88
C CYS A 232 2.24 31.44 18.94
N ALA A 233 1.29 31.57 18.00
CA ALA A 233 1.21 32.72 17.11
C ALA A 233 0.97 34.02 17.91
N VAL A 234 0.05 34.02 18.85
CA VAL A 234 -0.24 35.16 19.73
C VAL A 234 1.01 35.55 20.52
N LEU A 235 1.67 34.59 21.20
CA LEU A 235 2.82 34.88 22.06
C LEU A 235 4.09 35.28 21.25
N GLN A 236 4.15 34.94 19.98
CA GLN A 236 5.21 35.36 19.05
C GLN A 236 4.84 36.62 18.26
N GLY A 237 3.68 37.22 18.50
CA GLY A 237 3.20 38.42 17.82
C GLY A 237 2.98 38.20 16.31
N LYS A 238 2.58 36.98 15.90
CA LYS A 238 2.31 36.59 14.51
C LYS A 238 0.82 36.64 14.20
N LYS A 239 0.47 37.03 12.97
CA LYS A 239 -0.92 37.02 12.48
C LYS A 239 -1.31 35.72 11.79
N SER A 240 -0.36 34.79 11.67
CA SER A 240 -0.56 33.46 11.10
C SER A 240 0.21 32.40 11.87
N ASN A 241 -0.41 31.25 12.13
CA ASN A 241 0.27 30.09 12.73
C ASN A 241 1.46 29.64 11.88
N TYR A 242 1.37 29.78 10.54
CA TYR A 242 2.42 29.38 9.61
C TYR A 242 3.70 30.25 9.68
N ASP A 243 3.63 31.42 10.34
CA ASP A 243 4.77 32.32 10.53
C ASP A 243 5.47 32.11 11.88
N THR A 244 5.03 31.12 12.65
CA THR A 244 5.64 30.72 13.92
C THR A 244 6.85 29.84 13.73
N ASP A 245 7.62 29.66 14.79
CA ASP A 245 8.75 28.74 14.84
C ASP A 245 8.37 27.24 14.77
N ILE A 246 7.09 26.93 14.81
CA ILE A 246 6.52 25.61 14.55
C ILE A 246 6.59 25.26 13.06
N PHE A 247 6.20 26.20 12.18
CA PHE A 247 6.05 25.97 10.74
C PHE A 247 7.20 26.51 9.90
N THR A 248 7.86 27.59 10.32
CA THR A 248 8.93 28.24 9.53
C THR A 248 10.09 27.30 9.18
N PRO A 249 10.54 26.34 10.03
CA PRO A 249 11.57 25.39 9.62
C PRO A 249 11.12 24.48 8.48
N ILE A 250 9.86 24.02 8.51
CA ILE A 250 9.29 23.14 7.48
C ILE A 250 9.11 23.91 6.17
N ILE A 251 8.55 25.12 6.23
CA ILE A 251 8.35 26.00 5.06
C ILE A 251 9.70 26.37 4.42
N THR A 252 10.69 26.68 5.24
CA THR A 252 12.07 26.95 4.76
C THR A 252 12.63 25.73 4.03
N LYS A 253 12.43 24.53 4.60
CA LYS A 253 12.88 23.29 3.95
C LYS A 253 12.16 23.03 2.63
N ILE A 254 10.85 23.29 2.55
CA ILE A 254 10.09 23.22 1.30
C ILE A 254 10.66 24.20 0.28
N SER A 255 10.93 25.44 0.68
CA SER A 255 11.51 26.47 -0.18
C SER A 255 12.89 26.07 -0.73
N GLU A 256 13.75 25.48 0.13
CA GLU A 256 15.06 24.94 -0.27
C GLU A 256 14.94 23.83 -1.33
N ILE A 257 14.03 22.88 -1.12
CA ILE A 257 13.84 21.73 -2.02
C ILE A 257 13.23 22.18 -3.35
N THR A 258 12.20 23.04 -3.31
CA THR A 258 11.44 23.46 -4.48
C THR A 258 12.10 24.60 -5.25
N LYS A 259 13.06 25.29 -4.66
CA LYS A 259 13.65 26.53 -5.18
C LYS A 259 12.63 27.65 -5.43
N GLN A 260 11.47 27.58 -4.75
CA GLN A 260 10.42 28.60 -4.78
C GLN A 260 10.45 29.42 -3.49
N LYS A 261 10.12 30.70 -3.59
CA LYS A 261 10.00 31.57 -2.41
C LYS A 261 8.60 31.45 -1.78
N TYR A 262 8.53 31.64 -0.47
CA TYR A 262 7.28 31.75 0.30
C TYR A 262 6.67 33.16 0.09
N GLU A 263 6.43 33.53 -1.15
CA GLU A 263 5.89 34.82 -1.59
C GLU A 263 4.80 34.61 -2.63
N GLY A 264 3.77 35.44 -2.58
CA GLY A 264 2.58 35.33 -3.44
C GLY A 264 1.62 34.24 -2.97
N GLU A 265 0.33 34.51 -3.12
CA GLU A 265 -0.76 33.71 -2.55
C GLU A 265 -0.67 32.22 -2.94
N ASN A 266 -0.44 31.89 -4.21
CA ASN A 266 -0.37 30.51 -4.69
C ASN A 266 0.77 29.72 -4.05
N ASN A 267 1.98 30.30 -3.92
CA ASN A 267 3.10 29.64 -3.30
C ASN A 267 2.91 29.51 -1.78
N GLN A 268 2.37 30.54 -1.14
CA GLN A 268 2.09 30.53 0.29
C GLN A 268 1.09 29.42 0.63
N VAL A 269 -0.05 29.37 -0.07
CA VAL A 269 -1.06 28.31 0.10
C VAL A 269 -0.44 26.93 -0.12
N ALA A 270 0.32 26.74 -1.19
CA ALA A 270 0.92 25.45 -1.49
C ALA A 270 1.90 25.01 -0.38
N MET A 271 2.79 25.90 0.08
CA MET A 271 3.75 25.56 1.12
C MET A 271 3.12 25.35 2.48
N ARG A 272 2.05 26.11 2.83
CA ARG A 272 1.26 25.92 4.06
C ARG A 272 0.59 24.55 4.08
N VAL A 273 -0.08 24.17 2.99
CA VAL A 273 -0.71 22.84 2.86
C VAL A 273 0.33 21.73 3.01
N ILE A 274 1.46 21.82 2.33
CA ILE A 274 2.51 20.80 2.42
C ILE A 274 3.07 20.74 3.85
N ALA A 275 3.32 21.88 4.49
CA ALA A 275 3.86 21.94 5.85
C ALA A 275 2.89 21.38 6.90
N ASP A 276 1.59 21.65 6.78
CA ASP A 276 0.55 21.08 7.62
C ASP A 276 0.45 19.55 7.40
N HIS A 277 0.32 19.13 6.16
CA HIS A 277 0.06 17.74 5.82
C HIS A 277 1.23 16.81 6.15
N ILE A 278 2.48 17.27 6.01
CA ILE A 278 3.62 16.44 6.40
C ILE A 278 3.69 16.21 7.92
N ARG A 279 3.23 17.17 8.73
CA ARG A 279 3.07 16.96 10.17
C ARG A 279 2.03 15.87 10.43
N SER A 280 0.84 16.00 9.84
CA SER A 280 -0.25 15.04 9.96
C SER A 280 0.17 13.62 9.59
N LEU A 281 0.84 13.48 8.42
CA LEU A 281 1.32 12.19 7.94
C LEU A 281 2.39 11.60 8.85
N THR A 282 3.33 12.41 9.32
CA THR A 282 4.42 11.94 10.18
C THR A 282 3.87 11.36 11.48
N PHE A 283 2.98 12.08 12.15
CA PHE A 283 2.40 11.64 13.42
C PHE A 283 1.41 10.48 13.24
N ALA A 284 0.50 10.56 12.27
CA ALA A 284 -0.51 9.51 12.06
C ALA A 284 0.10 8.17 11.64
N ILE A 285 1.09 8.19 10.73
CA ILE A 285 1.79 6.97 10.33
C ILE A 285 2.60 6.38 11.50
N THR A 286 3.22 7.24 12.32
CA THR A 286 3.90 6.82 13.54
C THR A 286 2.95 6.09 14.48
N ASP A 287 1.73 6.58 14.64
CA ASP A 287 0.68 5.98 15.48
C ASP A 287 -0.05 4.81 14.81
N GLY A 288 0.33 4.42 13.58
CA GLY A 288 -0.15 3.22 12.89
C GLY A 288 -1.20 3.45 11.79
N ALA A 289 -1.60 4.70 11.51
CA ALA A 289 -2.51 5.01 10.41
C ALA A 289 -1.76 5.02 9.06
N VAL A 290 -1.47 3.84 8.52
CA VAL A 290 -0.78 3.69 7.22
C VAL A 290 -1.74 3.99 6.07
N PRO A 291 -1.31 4.73 5.02
CA PRO A 291 -2.13 4.98 3.83
C PRO A 291 -2.70 3.70 3.21
N SER A 292 -4.01 3.66 3.01
CA SER A 292 -4.73 2.52 2.43
C SER A 292 -5.97 2.97 1.64
N ASN A 293 -6.80 2.03 1.16
CA ASN A 293 -8.02 2.36 0.41
C ASN A 293 -9.26 2.55 1.29
N GLU A 294 -9.19 2.22 2.58
CA GLU A 294 -10.34 2.21 3.47
C GLU A 294 -10.01 2.85 4.82
N GLY A 295 -11.05 3.28 5.53
CA GLY A 295 -10.97 3.75 6.91
C GLY A 295 -9.93 4.87 7.13
N ARG A 296 -9.19 4.76 8.21
CA ARG A 296 -8.14 5.72 8.61
C ARG A 296 -7.05 5.88 7.54
N GLY A 297 -6.66 4.77 6.90
CA GLY A 297 -5.64 4.79 5.86
C GLY A 297 -6.06 5.55 4.59
N TYR A 298 -7.34 5.51 4.23
CA TYR A 298 -7.88 6.31 3.13
C TYR A 298 -7.73 7.81 3.41
N VAL A 299 -8.02 8.24 4.63
CA VAL A 299 -7.86 9.64 5.03
C VAL A 299 -6.39 10.08 4.93
N MET A 300 -5.45 9.25 5.41
CA MET A 300 -4.02 9.56 5.30
C MET A 300 -3.56 9.62 3.84
N ARG A 301 -4.05 8.71 3.01
CA ARG A 301 -3.78 8.74 1.56
C ARG A 301 -4.32 10.01 0.89
N ARG A 302 -5.52 10.45 1.27
CA ARG A 302 -6.14 11.70 0.79
C ARG A 302 -5.28 12.92 1.15
N ILE A 303 -4.81 13.02 2.39
CA ILE A 303 -3.92 14.10 2.85
C ILE A 303 -2.60 14.08 2.06
N LEU A 304 -1.97 12.92 1.90
CA LEU A 304 -0.73 12.77 1.14
C LEU A 304 -0.89 13.22 -0.31
N ARG A 305 -1.93 12.75 -0.98
CA ARG A 305 -2.22 13.10 -2.37
C ARG A 305 -2.55 14.59 -2.57
N ARG A 306 -3.23 15.18 -1.56
CA ARG A 306 -3.47 16.63 -1.55
C ARG A 306 -2.14 17.40 -1.46
N ALA A 307 -1.24 17.00 -0.57
CA ALA A 307 0.10 17.61 -0.47
C ALA A 307 0.91 17.48 -1.77
N LEU A 308 0.88 16.30 -2.42
CA LEU A 308 1.57 16.08 -3.71
C LEU A 308 1.02 16.96 -4.83
N ARG A 309 -0.28 17.18 -4.87
CA ARG A 309 -0.87 18.11 -5.82
C ARG A 309 -0.34 19.53 -5.62
N PHE A 310 -0.27 19.99 -4.38
CA PHE A 310 0.32 21.31 -4.09
C PHE A 310 1.83 21.36 -4.39
N ALA A 311 2.54 20.25 -4.27
CA ALA A 311 3.92 20.15 -4.74
C ALA A 311 4.04 20.33 -6.27
N ARG A 312 3.05 19.85 -7.05
CA ARG A 312 2.98 20.15 -8.50
C ARG A 312 2.80 21.63 -8.78
N ASN A 313 2.02 22.35 -7.97
CA ASN A 313 1.87 23.81 -8.11
C ASN A 313 3.22 24.52 -7.89
N LEU A 314 4.09 23.97 -7.06
CA LEU A 314 5.49 24.41 -6.87
C LEU A 314 6.46 23.85 -7.92
N LYS A 315 5.94 23.29 -9.03
CA LYS A 315 6.69 22.72 -10.16
C LYS A 315 7.52 21.47 -9.84
N MET A 316 7.23 20.79 -8.75
CA MET A 316 7.94 19.56 -8.37
C MET A 316 7.28 18.34 -9.03
N LYS A 317 8.11 17.52 -9.70
CA LYS A 317 7.69 16.22 -10.27
C LYS A 317 8.22 15.04 -9.46
N ASP A 318 9.38 15.19 -8.85
CA ASP A 318 10.00 14.16 -8.02
C ASP A 318 9.38 14.11 -6.62
N PRO A 319 9.46 12.97 -5.90
CA PRO A 319 9.05 12.84 -4.52
C PRO A 319 9.81 13.81 -3.59
N ILE A 320 9.07 14.58 -2.78
CA ILE A 320 9.64 15.58 -1.86
C ILE A 320 9.16 15.44 -0.42
N LEU A 321 7.96 14.90 -0.18
CA LEU A 321 7.35 14.87 1.14
C LEU A 321 8.17 14.03 2.14
N HIS A 322 8.66 12.86 1.72
CA HIS A 322 9.52 12.02 2.56
C HIS A 322 10.78 12.73 3.04
N LYS A 323 11.28 13.71 2.28
CA LYS A 323 12.48 14.52 2.64
C LYS A 323 12.20 15.56 3.72
N LEU A 324 10.93 15.86 3.98
CA LEU A 324 10.47 16.80 5.01
C LEU A 324 10.29 16.13 6.39
N VAL A 325 10.15 14.81 6.45
CA VAL A 325 9.94 14.04 7.68
C VAL A 325 11.04 14.33 8.72
N PRO A 326 12.35 14.35 8.37
CA PRO A 326 13.39 14.69 9.34
C PRO A 326 13.18 16.05 9.99
N THR A 327 12.75 17.08 9.23
CA THR A 327 12.50 18.41 9.77
C THR A 327 11.36 18.42 10.79
N VAL A 328 10.30 17.62 10.57
CA VAL A 328 9.22 17.42 11.55
C VAL A 328 9.76 16.71 12.80
N VAL A 329 10.58 15.68 12.62
CA VAL A 329 11.18 14.93 13.73
C VAL A 329 12.11 15.83 14.57
N ASP A 330 12.92 16.69 13.94
CA ASP A 330 13.79 17.64 14.64
C ASP A 330 12.99 18.67 15.45
N ALA A 331 11.83 19.08 14.95
CA ALA A 331 10.96 20.03 15.64
C ALA A 331 10.24 19.41 16.85
N PHE A 332 9.71 18.18 16.72
CA PHE A 332 8.78 17.64 17.69
C PHE A 332 9.29 16.40 18.45
N GLY A 333 10.34 15.75 17.98
CA GLY A 333 10.81 14.48 18.52
C GLY A 333 11.36 14.53 19.95
N ASP A 334 11.64 15.71 20.51
CA ASP A 334 12.05 15.86 21.91
C ASP A 334 10.86 15.67 22.86
N PHE A 335 9.66 16.03 22.42
CA PHE A 335 8.43 15.87 23.21
C PHE A 335 7.67 14.59 22.84
N PHE A 336 7.75 14.17 21.58
CA PHE A 336 7.14 12.94 21.04
C PHE A 336 8.23 11.99 20.53
N PRO A 337 8.94 11.26 21.40
CA PRO A 337 10.09 10.44 21.00
C PRO A 337 9.76 9.33 20.00
N GLU A 338 8.52 8.87 19.98
CA GLU A 338 8.04 7.84 19.06
C GLU A 338 8.22 8.20 17.57
N ILE A 339 8.20 9.50 17.21
CA ILE A 339 8.44 9.90 15.82
C ILE A 339 9.91 9.77 15.41
N LYS A 340 10.85 9.90 16.37
CA LYS A 340 12.28 9.63 16.13
C LYS A 340 12.52 8.15 15.87
N GLU A 341 11.93 7.30 16.70
CA GLU A 341 12.09 5.85 16.60
C GLU A 341 11.60 5.30 15.25
N LYS A 342 10.48 5.86 14.73
CA LYS A 342 9.84 5.40 13.51
C LYS A 342 10.16 6.25 12.27
N GLN A 343 11.05 7.23 12.35
CA GLN A 343 11.38 8.15 11.25
C GLN A 343 11.65 7.45 9.91
N ASN A 344 12.51 6.46 9.91
CA ASN A 344 12.88 5.72 8.70
C ASN A 344 11.69 4.96 8.09
N LEU A 345 10.81 4.41 8.94
CA LEU A 345 9.59 3.74 8.49
C LEU A 345 8.64 4.73 7.84
N VAL A 346 8.39 5.87 8.49
CA VAL A 346 7.52 6.94 7.99
C VAL A 346 8.02 7.46 6.63
N GLN A 347 9.33 7.71 6.50
CA GLN A 347 9.93 8.15 5.23
C GLN A 347 9.71 7.15 4.10
N LYS A 348 9.89 5.85 4.36
CA LYS A 348 9.69 4.78 3.36
C LYS A 348 8.22 4.66 2.94
N ILE A 349 7.30 4.73 3.87
CA ILE A 349 5.86 4.66 3.58
C ILE A 349 5.44 5.86 2.72
N ILE A 350 5.84 7.08 3.11
CA ILE A 350 5.53 8.29 2.35
C ILE A 350 6.15 8.22 0.96
N LEU A 351 7.42 7.85 0.83
CA LEU A 351 8.10 7.73 -0.47
C LEU A 351 7.39 6.74 -1.40
N SER A 352 7.01 5.57 -0.90
CA SER A 352 6.30 4.56 -1.70
C SER A 352 4.94 5.07 -2.22
N GLU A 353 4.18 5.80 -1.40
CA GLU A 353 2.92 6.41 -1.85
C GLU A 353 3.16 7.58 -2.82
N GLU A 354 4.22 8.39 -2.61
CA GLU A 354 4.62 9.46 -3.54
C GLU A 354 4.94 8.90 -4.92
N GLU A 355 5.76 7.85 -5.01
CA GLU A 355 6.15 7.20 -6.25
C GLU A 355 4.94 6.57 -6.96
N SER A 356 4.12 5.84 -6.21
CA SER A 356 2.90 5.21 -6.72
C SER A 356 1.92 6.25 -7.28
N PHE A 357 1.67 7.33 -6.55
CA PHE A 357 0.73 8.35 -6.97
C PHE A 357 1.27 9.22 -8.11
N ASN A 358 2.55 9.57 -8.10
CA ASN A 358 3.18 10.34 -9.17
C ASN A 358 3.08 9.64 -10.53
N SER A 359 3.16 8.30 -10.56
CA SER A 359 3.01 7.52 -11.80
C SER A 359 1.61 7.63 -12.41
N THR A 360 0.58 7.90 -11.62
CA THR A 360 -0.83 7.99 -12.05
C THR A 360 -1.34 9.43 -12.14
N LEU A 361 -0.75 10.35 -11.36
CA LEU A 361 -1.21 11.73 -11.23
C LEU A 361 -1.17 12.50 -12.55
N ASP A 362 -0.06 12.47 -13.26
CA ASP A 362 0.10 13.25 -14.50
C ASP A 362 -0.91 12.77 -15.56
N ARG A 363 -1.08 11.46 -15.68
CA ARG A 363 -2.07 10.87 -16.61
C ARG A 363 -3.52 11.16 -16.19
N GLY A 364 -3.81 11.09 -14.88
CA GLY A 364 -5.14 11.43 -14.37
C GLY A 364 -5.49 12.90 -14.60
N LEU A 365 -4.54 13.80 -14.41
CA LEU A 365 -4.71 15.22 -14.69
C LEU A 365 -4.96 15.50 -16.19
N GLU A 366 -4.20 14.84 -17.09
CA GLU A 366 -4.44 14.98 -18.54
C GLU A 366 -5.86 14.55 -18.92
N ILE A 367 -6.31 13.39 -18.44
CA ILE A 367 -7.65 12.89 -18.72
C ILE A 367 -8.73 13.80 -18.13
N PHE A 368 -8.53 14.26 -16.88
CA PHE A 368 -9.44 15.22 -16.25
C PHE A 368 -9.56 16.51 -17.08
N GLU A 369 -8.44 17.08 -17.53
CA GLU A 369 -8.46 18.27 -18.39
C GLU A 369 -9.21 18.03 -19.72
N ASP A 370 -9.07 16.85 -20.31
CA ASP A 370 -9.79 16.50 -21.55
C ASP A 370 -11.30 16.34 -21.29
N ILE A 371 -11.70 15.77 -20.16
CA ILE A 371 -13.12 15.71 -19.73
C ILE A 371 -13.67 17.12 -19.56
N VAL A 372 -12.95 17.99 -18.85
CA VAL A 372 -13.35 19.39 -18.66
C VAL A 372 -13.49 20.12 -20.00
N LYS A 373 -12.49 20.02 -20.90
CA LYS A 373 -12.56 20.62 -22.25
C LYS A 373 -13.77 20.14 -23.07
N LYS A 374 -14.08 18.83 -22.96
CA LYS A 374 -15.24 18.23 -23.64
C LYS A 374 -16.55 18.76 -23.05
N ASN A 375 -16.64 18.92 -21.74
CA ASN A 375 -17.83 19.42 -21.05
C ASN A 375 -18.03 20.93 -21.30
N VAL A 376 -16.97 21.73 -21.32
CA VAL A 376 -17.02 23.16 -21.71
C VAL A 376 -17.61 23.32 -23.11
N LYS A 377 -17.17 22.49 -24.08
CA LYS A 377 -17.73 22.55 -25.46
C LYS A 377 -19.21 22.20 -25.54
N LYS A 378 -19.74 21.47 -24.56
CA LYS A 378 -21.15 21.05 -24.49
C LYS A 378 -21.99 21.89 -23.53
N ASP A 379 -21.40 22.90 -22.89
CA ASP A 379 -21.99 23.72 -21.82
C ASP A 379 -22.54 22.90 -20.64
N ILE A 380 -21.84 21.76 -20.33
CA ILE A 380 -22.19 20.88 -19.21
C ILE A 380 -21.28 21.22 -18.04
N LYS A 381 -21.85 21.52 -16.86
CA LYS A 381 -21.08 21.84 -15.64
C LYS A 381 -21.01 20.71 -14.62
N VAL A 382 -21.50 19.53 -14.96
CA VAL A 382 -21.44 18.33 -14.13
C VAL A 382 -20.59 17.29 -14.85
N ILE A 383 -19.56 16.76 -14.19
CA ILE A 383 -18.77 15.61 -14.68
C ILE A 383 -19.57 14.35 -14.38
N SER A 384 -19.80 13.51 -15.38
CA SER A 384 -20.62 12.30 -15.24
C SER A 384 -20.03 11.29 -14.27
N GLY A 385 -20.88 10.52 -13.57
CA GLY A 385 -20.45 9.43 -12.69
C GLY A 385 -19.59 8.38 -13.41
N GLU A 386 -19.82 8.15 -14.71
CA GLU A 386 -19.01 7.26 -15.55
C GLU A 386 -17.58 7.78 -15.75
N ASP A 387 -17.42 9.08 -16.04
CA ASP A 387 -16.09 9.69 -16.21
C ASP A 387 -15.34 9.71 -14.87
N VAL A 388 -16.03 9.99 -13.74
CA VAL A 388 -15.45 9.95 -12.39
C VAL A 388 -15.04 8.51 -12.02
N PHE A 389 -15.90 7.54 -12.31
CA PHE A 389 -15.62 6.12 -12.06
C PHE A 389 -14.43 5.62 -12.90
N LYS A 390 -14.35 6.01 -14.16
CA LYS A 390 -13.22 5.68 -15.03
C LYS A 390 -11.90 6.26 -14.53
N LEU A 391 -11.92 7.52 -14.07
CA LEU A 391 -10.75 8.14 -13.44
C LEU A 391 -10.30 7.34 -12.20
N TYR A 392 -11.24 6.90 -11.38
CA TYR A 392 -10.98 6.15 -10.15
C TYR A 392 -10.52 4.72 -10.45
N ASP A 393 -11.31 3.93 -11.17
CA ASP A 393 -11.12 2.49 -11.36
C ASP A 393 -9.94 2.18 -12.31
N THR A 394 -9.90 2.86 -13.46
CA THR A 394 -8.90 2.58 -14.51
C THR A 394 -7.57 3.29 -14.28
N TYR A 395 -7.62 4.50 -13.75
CA TYR A 395 -6.43 5.35 -13.61
C TYR A 395 -5.99 5.58 -12.17
N GLY A 396 -6.71 5.02 -11.18
CA GLY A 396 -6.39 5.18 -9.76
C GLY A 396 -6.45 6.61 -9.25
N PHE A 397 -7.22 7.49 -9.95
CA PHE A 397 -7.34 8.90 -9.64
C PHE A 397 -8.49 9.11 -8.63
N PRO A 398 -8.22 9.58 -7.41
CA PRO A 398 -9.22 9.60 -6.35
C PRO A 398 -10.43 10.47 -6.67
N VAL A 399 -11.61 10.03 -6.26
CA VAL A 399 -12.87 10.76 -6.49
C VAL A 399 -12.90 12.10 -5.77
N ASP A 400 -12.35 12.19 -4.57
CA ASP A 400 -12.24 13.44 -3.80
C ASP A 400 -11.32 14.46 -4.47
N LEU A 401 -10.22 14.00 -5.05
CA LEU A 401 -9.34 14.84 -5.85
C LEU A 401 -10.03 15.30 -7.15
N THR A 402 -10.78 14.41 -7.79
CA THR A 402 -11.61 14.74 -8.96
C THR A 402 -12.64 15.81 -8.61
N ASN A 403 -13.31 15.69 -7.46
CA ASN A 403 -14.28 16.67 -6.97
C ASN A 403 -13.63 18.03 -6.70
N LEU A 404 -12.50 18.04 -6.01
CA LEU A 404 -11.77 19.26 -5.72
C LEU A 404 -11.33 20.01 -6.99
N LEU A 405 -10.77 19.27 -7.97
CA LEU A 405 -10.39 19.83 -9.27
C LEU A 405 -11.58 20.35 -10.05
N ALA A 406 -12.71 19.64 -9.97
CA ALA A 406 -13.96 20.06 -10.60
C ALA A 406 -14.45 21.39 -10.02
N LEU A 407 -14.53 21.50 -8.69
CA LEU A 407 -14.93 22.72 -8.00
C LEU A 407 -14.02 23.91 -8.34
N GLU A 408 -12.70 23.73 -8.40
CA GLU A 408 -11.76 24.78 -8.80
C GLU A 408 -11.98 25.31 -10.22
N LYS A 409 -12.52 24.47 -11.10
CA LYS A 409 -12.87 24.84 -12.48
C LYS A 409 -14.32 25.25 -12.67
N GLY A 410 -15.11 25.34 -11.59
CA GLY A 410 -16.53 25.70 -11.61
C GLY A 410 -17.44 24.57 -12.09
N PHE A 411 -17.01 23.31 -11.91
CA PHE A 411 -17.79 22.10 -12.18
C PHE A 411 -18.20 21.41 -10.87
N SER A 412 -19.23 20.58 -10.93
CA SER A 412 -19.56 19.57 -9.91
C SER A 412 -19.37 18.18 -10.49
N ILE A 413 -19.40 17.14 -9.63
CA ILE A 413 -19.34 15.75 -10.05
C ILE A 413 -20.64 15.02 -9.69
N ASP A 414 -21.02 14.02 -10.50
CA ASP A 414 -22.16 13.14 -10.26
C ASP A 414 -21.73 12.00 -9.29
N MET A 415 -21.89 12.26 -7.99
CA MET A 415 -21.56 11.28 -6.94
C MET A 415 -22.53 10.12 -6.89
N GLU A 416 -23.81 10.30 -7.25
CA GLU A 416 -24.81 9.23 -7.25
C GLU A 416 -24.47 8.19 -8.33
N GLY A 417 -24.19 8.67 -9.55
CA GLY A 417 -23.76 7.83 -10.66
C GLY A 417 -22.45 7.10 -10.35
N PHE A 418 -21.48 7.77 -9.72
CA PHE A 418 -20.25 7.13 -9.27
C PHE A 418 -20.51 6.01 -8.26
N ASN A 419 -21.30 6.27 -7.19
CA ASN A 419 -21.60 5.29 -6.15
C ASN A 419 -22.36 4.07 -6.70
N LYS A 420 -23.24 4.28 -7.66
CA LYS A 420 -23.95 3.19 -8.34
C LYS A 420 -22.96 2.27 -9.06
N LEU A 421 -22.03 2.80 -9.84
CA LEU A 421 -21.01 2.02 -10.55
C LEU A 421 -20.05 1.30 -9.61
N MET A 422 -19.69 1.93 -8.49
CA MET A 422 -18.89 1.29 -7.43
C MET A 422 -19.60 0.08 -6.82
N ASN A 423 -20.89 0.20 -6.50
CA ASN A 423 -21.68 -0.91 -5.96
C ASN A 423 -21.81 -2.04 -6.99
N GLU A 424 -22.04 -1.73 -8.27
CA GLU A 424 -22.07 -2.73 -9.34
C GLU A 424 -20.71 -3.46 -9.47
N GLN A 425 -19.58 -2.78 -9.30
CA GLN A 425 -18.27 -3.40 -9.32
C GLN A 425 -18.04 -4.32 -8.11
N ILE A 426 -18.44 -3.86 -6.92
CA ILE A 426 -18.37 -4.67 -5.68
C ILE A 426 -19.22 -5.95 -5.83
N GLU A 427 -20.41 -5.84 -6.38
CA GLU A 427 -21.29 -7.00 -6.64
C GLU A 427 -20.69 -7.96 -7.68
N ARG A 428 -20.12 -7.43 -8.78
CA ARG A 428 -19.39 -8.27 -9.77
C ARG A 428 -18.20 -9.01 -9.16
N SER A 429 -17.46 -8.34 -8.27
CA SER A 429 -16.34 -8.97 -7.57
C SER A 429 -16.80 -10.05 -6.57
N ARG A 430 -17.94 -9.86 -5.93
CA ARG A 430 -18.58 -10.87 -5.06
C ARG A 430 -19.12 -12.05 -5.84
N THR A 431 -19.66 -11.82 -7.04
CA THR A 431 -20.27 -12.89 -7.87
C THR A 431 -19.26 -13.75 -8.62
N SER A 432 -17.99 -13.36 -8.72
CA SER A 432 -16.93 -14.25 -9.27
C SER A 432 -16.56 -15.40 -8.31
N GLY A 433 -17.02 -15.36 -7.04
CA GLY A 433 -16.90 -16.46 -6.05
C GLY A 433 -18.15 -17.37 -5.97
N LYS A 434 -18.79 -17.64 -7.06
CA LYS A 434 -20.17 -18.14 -7.19
C LYS A 434 -20.50 -19.56 -6.73
N SER A 435 -19.75 -20.27 -5.92
CA SER A 435 -20.20 -21.57 -5.39
C SER A 435 -20.90 -21.49 -4.02
N PHE A 436 -20.68 -20.43 -3.25
CA PHE A 436 -21.16 -20.30 -1.87
C PHE A 436 -22.36 -19.33 -1.69
N SER A 437 -22.63 -18.48 -2.69
CA SER A 437 -23.63 -17.39 -2.60
C SER A 437 -25.09 -17.87 -2.47
N LEU A 438 -25.46 -18.98 -3.06
CA LEU A 438 -26.84 -19.48 -3.04
C LEU A 438 -27.29 -20.02 -1.68
N VAL A 439 -26.32 -20.33 -0.79
CA VAL A 439 -26.64 -20.80 0.58
C VAL A 439 -26.83 -19.63 1.54
N LEU A 440 -26.20 -18.47 1.24
CA LEU A 440 -26.27 -17.28 2.08
C LEU A 440 -27.59 -16.51 1.96
N ASP A 441 -28.23 -16.50 0.80
CA ASP A 441 -29.51 -15.78 0.61
C ASP A 441 -30.65 -16.39 1.43
N ASP A 442 -30.69 -17.73 1.54
CA ASP A 442 -31.68 -18.44 2.36
C ASP A 442 -31.45 -18.28 3.88
N ILE A 443 -30.21 -18.12 4.29
CA ILE A 443 -29.81 -18.07 5.71
C ILE A 443 -30.41 -16.86 6.43
N HIS A 444 -30.42 -15.68 5.81
CA HIS A 444 -31.02 -14.50 6.43
C HIS A 444 -32.51 -14.67 6.76
N GLU A 445 -33.24 -15.38 5.91
CA GLU A 445 -34.64 -15.66 6.18
C GLU A 445 -34.81 -16.78 7.23
N VAL A 446 -33.93 -17.79 7.22
CA VAL A 446 -33.90 -18.84 8.24
C VAL A 446 -33.57 -18.26 9.61
N ILE A 447 -32.60 -17.36 9.71
CA ILE A 447 -32.26 -16.66 10.95
C ILE A 447 -33.45 -15.88 11.52
N LYS A 448 -34.25 -15.26 10.66
CA LYS A 448 -35.50 -14.57 11.10
C LYS A 448 -36.60 -15.52 11.55
N GLN A 449 -36.60 -16.77 11.11
CA GLN A 449 -37.60 -17.79 11.52
C GLN A 449 -37.20 -18.52 12.81
N LEU A 450 -35.94 -18.52 13.18
CA LEU A 450 -35.41 -19.10 14.41
C LEU A 450 -35.48 -18.07 15.54
N ASP A 451 -36.23 -18.38 16.59
CA ASP A 451 -36.26 -17.57 17.81
C ASP A 451 -35.06 -17.96 18.69
N PHE A 452 -33.89 -17.31 18.43
CA PHE A 452 -32.67 -17.62 19.13
C PHE A 452 -32.68 -17.25 20.62
N ASP A 453 -33.57 -16.36 21.05
CA ASP A 453 -33.72 -16.01 22.46
C ASP A 453 -34.29 -17.18 23.28
N SER A 454 -35.02 -18.05 22.64
CA SER A 454 -35.60 -19.26 23.26
C SER A 454 -34.77 -20.53 23.08
N ILE A 455 -33.74 -20.52 22.19
CA ILE A 455 -32.88 -21.66 21.90
C ILE A 455 -31.62 -21.59 22.75
N PRO A 456 -31.24 -22.64 23.52
CA PRO A 456 -29.95 -22.69 24.22
C PRO A 456 -28.75 -22.51 23.28
N GLU A 457 -27.67 -21.90 23.80
CA GLU A 457 -26.44 -21.72 23.04
C GLU A 457 -25.82 -23.05 22.60
N THR A 458 -25.25 -23.08 21.41
CA THR A 458 -24.51 -24.25 20.90
C THR A 458 -23.12 -24.31 21.50
N LYS A 459 -22.77 -25.41 22.18
CA LYS A 459 -21.40 -25.63 22.66
C LYS A 459 -20.51 -26.13 21.51
N PHE A 460 -19.48 -25.34 21.14
CA PHE A 460 -18.48 -25.82 20.20
C PHE A 460 -17.44 -26.72 20.90
N ILE A 461 -17.34 -27.96 20.44
CA ILE A 461 -16.41 -28.98 21.00
C ILE A 461 -15.32 -29.41 20.01
N GLY A 462 -15.32 -28.83 18.81
CA GLY A 462 -14.45 -29.22 17.69
C GLY A 462 -12.98 -28.84 17.82
N TYR A 463 -12.54 -28.34 18.98
CA TYR A 463 -11.12 -28.20 19.27
C TYR A 463 -10.48 -29.53 19.69
N GLU A 464 -11.28 -30.44 20.27
CA GLU A 464 -10.84 -31.69 20.88
C GLU A 464 -11.52 -32.92 20.27
N GLU A 465 -12.80 -32.75 19.83
CA GLU A 465 -13.64 -33.83 19.31
C GLU A 465 -13.89 -33.68 17.82
N THR A 466 -13.88 -34.81 17.08
CA THR A 466 -14.15 -34.85 15.64
C THR A 466 -15.54 -35.47 15.34
N GLU A 467 -16.17 -36.10 16.35
CA GLU A 467 -17.52 -36.61 16.27
C GLU A 467 -18.28 -36.36 17.57
N SER A 468 -19.60 -36.26 17.51
CA SER A 468 -20.44 -36.04 18.70
C SER A 468 -21.85 -36.57 18.48
N LYS A 469 -22.41 -37.20 19.53
CA LYS A 469 -23.86 -37.35 19.65
C LYS A 469 -24.42 -36.06 20.19
N SER A 470 -25.34 -35.43 19.45
CA SER A 470 -25.88 -34.09 19.76
C SER A 470 -27.39 -34.09 19.59
N ASN A 471 -28.05 -33.27 20.40
CA ASN A 471 -29.51 -33.12 20.35
C ASN A 471 -29.87 -31.98 19.42
N ILE A 472 -30.95 -32.17 18.62
CA ILE A 472 -31.50 -31.14 17.77
C ILE A 472 -32.28 -30.14 18.62
N LEU A 473 -31.88 -28.91 18.66
CA LEU A 473 -32.53 -27.81 19.37
C LEU A 473 -33.57 -27.11 18.51
N ALA A 474 -33.24 -26.90 17.23
CA ALA A 474 -34.17 -26.30 16.27
C ALA A 474 -33.86 -26.78 14.85
N LYS A 475 -34.85 -26.75 13.96
CA LYS A 475 -34.68 -27.03 12.54
C LYS A 475 -35.67 -26.23 11.69
N VAL A 476 -35.23 -25.85 10.50
CA VAL A 476 -36.02 -25.17 9.47
C VAL A 476 -35.74 -25.83 8.14
N VAL A 477 -36.80 -26.17 7.39
CA VAL A 477 -36.71 -26.72 6.04
C VAL A 477 -36.99 -25.62 5.03
N LYS A 478 -36.08 -25.40 4.10
CA LYS A 478 -36.21 -24.40 3.03
C LYS A 478 -35.47 -24.84 1.78
N ASN A 479 -36.09 -24.69 0.61
CA ASN A 479 -35.50 -24.98 -0.70
C ASN A 479 -34.85 -26.38 -0.79
N ASN A 480 -35.52 -27.41 -0.31
CA ASN A 480 -35.07 -28.82 -0.26
C ASN A 480 -33.77 -29.01 0.60
N ARG A 481 -33.52 -28.10 1.52
CA ARG A 481 -32.40 -28.14 2.50
C ARG A 481 -32.97 -28.08 3.90
N THR A 482 -32.26 -28.67 4.85
CA THR A 482 -32.61 -28.54 6.27
C THR A 482 -31.50 -27.78 6.98
N TYR A 483 -31.91 -26.78 7.74
CA TYR A 483 -31.05 -25.93 8.61
C TYR A 483 -31.29 -26.39 10.04
N ILE A 484 -30.18 -26.78 10.73
CA ILE A 484 -30.31 -27.47 12.04
C ILE A 484 -29.40 -26.77 13.04
N VAL A 485 -29.90 -26.50 14.24
CA VAL A 485 -29.16 -26.07 15.41
C VAL A 485 -29.07 -27.21 16.43
N PHE A 486 -27.87 -27.51 16.92
CA PHE A 486 -27.62 -28.56 17.92
C PHE A 486 -27.18 -27.96 19.24
N ASP A 487 -27.32 -28.72 20.35
CA ASP A 487 -26.84 -28.39 21.69
C ASP A 487 -25.30 -28.29 21.73
N LYS A 488 -24.61 -29.14 20.97
CA LYS A 488 -23.17 -29.14 20.80
C LYS A 488 -22.77 -29.58 19.41
N THR A 489 -21.58 -29.12 18.94
CA THR A 489 -21.09 -29.47 17.61
C THR A 489 -19.58 -29.56 17.53
N PRO A 490 -19.02 -30.57 16.81
CA PRO A 490 -17.60 -30.57 16.43
C PRO A 490 -17.30 -29.74 15.17
N PHE A 491 -18.35 -29.27 14.44
CA PHE A 491 -18.19 -28.54 13.19
C PHE A 491 -17.83 -27.09 13.43
N TYR A 492 -16.74 -26.64 12.84
CA TYR A 492 -16.31 -25.25 12.84
C TYR A 492 -17.12 -24.46 11.82
N ALA A 493 -17.72 -23.35 12.21
CA ALA A 493 -18.34 -22.40 11.31
C ALA A 493 -17.33 -21.37 10.80
N GLU A 494 -17.50 -20.91 9.56
CA GLU A 494 -16.59 -19.95 8.94
C GLU A 494 -16.40 -18.70 9.82
N SER A 495 -15.18 -18.45 10.20
CA SER A 495 -14.79 -17.30 11.03
C SER A 495 -13.29 -17.03 10.94
N GLY A 496 -12.88 -15.75 11.07
CA GLY A 496 -11.47 -15.36 11.13
C GLY A 496 -10.63 -15.73 9.89
N GLY A 497 -11.28 -15.94 8.75
CA GLY A 497 -10.64 -16.36 7.49
C GLY A 497 -10.49 -17.86 7.32
N GLN A 498 -10.81 -18.69 8.34
CA GLN A 498 -10.88 -20.14 8.19
C GLN A 498 -12.25 -20.56 7.65
N VAL A 499 -12.27 -21.36 6.58
CA VAL A 499 -13.49 -21.91 6.00
C VAL A 499 -14.18 -22.89 6.97
N SER A 500 -15.49 -23.07 6.79
CA SER A 500 -16.28 -24.03 7.58
C SER A 500 -15.90 -25.48 7.28
N ASP A 501 -16.18 -26.36 8.24
CA ASP A 501 -16.05 -27.79 8.02
C ASP A 501 -17.13 -28.36 7.13
N THR A 502 -16.81 -29.49 6.55
CA THR A 502 -17.72 -30.42 5.90
C THR A 502 -17.73 -31.75 6.64
N GLY A 503 -18.69 -32.59 6.36
CA GLY A 503 -18.81 -33.91 6.96
C GLY A 503 -20.20 -34.47 6.82
N GLU A 504 -20.55 -35.34 7.75
CA GLU A 504 -21.84 -36.07 7.70
C GLU A 504 -22.57 -35.97 9.05
N ILE A 505 -23.86 -35.90 8.97
CA ILE A 505 -24.78 -36.01 10.10
C ILE A 505 -25.61 -37.28 9.92
N LEU A 506 -25.46 -38.23 10.85
CA LEU A 506 -26.23 -39.46 10.85
C LEU A 506 -27.44 -39.33 11.77
N ILE A 507 -28.62 -39.51 11.19
CA ILE A 507 -29.92 -39.43 11.89
C ILE A 507 -30.71 -40.68 11.54
N ASN A 508 -31.11 -41.45 12.56
CA ASN A 508 -31.83 -42.70 12.39
C ASN A 508 -31.17 -43.68 11.41
N GLY A 509 -29.82 -43.72 11.38
CA GLY A 509 -29.04 -44.59 10.49
C GLY A 509 -28.88 -44.05 9.05
N LYS A 510 -29.44 -42.92 8.71
CA LYS A 510 -29.29 -42.28 7.40
C LYS A 510 -28.24 -41.16 7.51
N ALA A 511 -27.33 -41.10 6.54
CA ALA A 511 -26.28 -40.07 6.47
C ALA A 511 -26.74 -38.90 5.61
N TYR A 512 -26.54 -37.68 6.07
CA TYR A 512 -26.77 -36.44 5.38
C TYR A 512 -25.46 -35.64 5.29
N SER A 513 -25.10 -35.20 4.10
CA SER A 513 -23.89 -34.41 3.91
C SER A 513 -24.11 -32.98 4.40
N VAL A 514 -23.19 -32.46 5.20
CA VAL A 514 -23.15 -31.04 5.59
C VAL A 514 -22.53 -30.26 4.46
N ILE A 515 -23.34 -29.41 3.80
CA ILE A 515 -22.93 -28.60 2.65
C ILE A 515 -22.55 -27.17 3.01
N GLY A 516 -22.78 -26.75 4.26
CA GLY A 516 -22.44 -25.45 4.75
C GLY A 516 -22.69 -25.28 6.24
N MET A 517 -22.02 -24.29 6.82
CA MET A 517 -22.16 -23.91 8.22
C MET A 517 -22.29 -22.41 8.32
N ASN A 518 -23.09 -21.93 9.26
CA ASN A 518 -23.18 -20.52 9.59
C ASN A 518 -23.23 -20.32 11.10
N LYS A 519 -22.92 -19.11 11.55
CA LYS A 519 -22.98 -18.71 12.95
C LYS A 519 -23.88 -17.51 13.11
N ALA A 520 -24.86 -17.60 14.01
CA ALA A 520 -25.74 -16.51 14.43
C ALA A 520 -25.59 -16.31 15.94
N GLY A 521 -24.83 -15.28 16.34
CA GLY A 521 -24.44 -15.08 17.75
C GLY A 521 -23.66 -16.28 18.29
N SER A 522 -24.19 -16.93 19.33
CA SER A 522 -23.64 -18.15 19.94
C SER A 522 -24.17 -19.47 19.34
N HIS A 523 -25.02 -19.40 18.30
CA HIS A 523 -25.63 -20.57 17.68
C HIS A 523 -24.93 -20.96 16.37
N PHE A 524 -24.74 -22.29 16.16
CA PHE A 524 -24.16 -22.87 14.97
C PHE A 524 -25.25 -23.53 14.11
N ILE A 525 -25.44 -23.02 12.89
CA ILE A 525 -26.47 -23.51 11.96
C ILE A 525 -25.79 -24.43 10.94
N HIS A 526 -26.17 -25.72 10.96
CA HIS A 526 -25.71 -26.73 10.01
C HIS A 526 -26.66 -26.79 8.83
N VAL A 527 -26.14 -26.76 7.62
CA VAL A 527 -26.95 -26.88 6.39
C VAL A 527 -26.71 -28.24 5.77
N ILE A 528 -27.73 -29.07 5.73
CA ILE A 528 -27.68 -30.39 5.08
C ILE A 528 -28.48 -30.41 3.79
N ASP A 529 -28.00 -31.20 2.84
CA ASP A 529 -28.75 -31.48 1.59
C ASP A 529 -29.84 -32.51 1.84
N GLY A 530 -31.09 -32.09 1.64
CA GLY A 530 -32.28 -32.91 1.85
C GLY A 530 -33.21 -32.45 2.98
N ILE A 531 -34.38 -33.08 3.03
CA ILE A 531 -35.43 -32.81 3.99
C ILE A 531 -35.34 -33.81 5.14
N LEU A 532 -35.33 -33.29 6.37
CA LEU A 532 -35.34 -34.08 7.58
C LEU A 532 -36.76 -34.24 8.09
N GLU A 533 -37.16 -35.46 8.48
CA GLU A 533 -38.46 -35.76 9.06
C GLU A 533 -38.63 -35.16 10.46
N ASP A 534 -39.88 -34.91 10.88
CA ASP A 534 -40.18 -34.15 12.10
C ASP A 534 -39.89 -34.89 13.42
N SER A 535 -39.77 -36.19 13.38
CA SER A 535 -39.64 -37.07 14.56
C SER A 535 -38.19 -37.20 15.10
N CYS A 536 -37.19 -36.50 14.49
CA CYS A 536 -35.81 -36.68 14.87
C CYS A 536 -35.42 -35.71 16.00
N THR A 537 -34.81 -36.23 17.07
CA THR A 537 -34.42 -35.50 18.27
C THR A 537 -32.90 -35.47 18.51
N ASP A 538 -32.17 -36.46 17.97
CA ASP A 538 -30.69 -36.58 18.15
C ASP A 538 -30.03 -37.03 16.85
N ALA A 539 -28.73 -36.76 16.79
CA ALA A 539 -27.90 -37.08 15.64
C ALA A 539 -26.45 -37.40 16.07
N LEU A 540 -25.78 -38.18 15.22
CA LEU A 540 -24.32 -38.33 15.32
C LEU A 540 -23.66 -37.45 14.26
N LEU A 541 -22.94 -36.43 14.72
CA LEU A 541 -22.22 -35.48 13.92
C LEU A 541 -20.81 -35.99 13.70
N LYS A 542 -20.31 -35.97 12.45
CA LYS A 542 -18.96 -36.39 12.08
C LYS A 542 -18.36 -35.41 11.07
N ILE A 543 -17.25 -34.79 11.40
CA ILE A 543 -16.53 -33.92 10.46
C ILE A 543 -15.65 -34.73 9.50
N ASP A 544 -15.32 -34.17 8.34
CA ASP A 544 -14.23 -34.68 7.47
C ASP A 544 -12.88 -34.38 8.15
N VAL A 545 -12.35 -35.38 8.84
CA VAL A 545 -11.10 -35.26 9.64
C VAL A 545 -9.89 -34.96 8.76
N LEU A 546 -9.83 -35.50 7.54
CA LEU A 546 -8.70 -35.26 6.64
C LEU A 546 -8.71 -33.82 6.11
N ARG A 547 -9.90 -33.32 5.74
CA ARG A 547 -10.07 -31.92 5.33
C ARG A 547 -9.75 -30.97 6.49
N ARG A 548 -10.29 -31.23 7.68
CA ARG A 548 -10.00 -30.43 8.90
C ARG A 548 -8.50 -30.38 9.18
N ARG A 549 -7.80 -31.50 9.09
CA ARG A 549 -6.35 -31.54 9.32
C ARG A 549 -5.58 -30.65 8.36
N ARG A 550 -5.93 -30.65 7.07
CA ARG A 550 -5.32 -29.77 6.06
C ARG A 550 -5.57 -28.30 6.35
N ILE A 551 -6.80 -27.96 6.74
CA ILE A 551 -7.16 -26.59 7.16
C ILE A 551 -6.32 -26.17 8.38
N MET A 552 -6.18 -27.04 9.41
CA MET A 552 -5.37 -26.78 10.60
C MET A 552 -3.90 -26.57 10.25
N GLN A 553 -3.35 -27.32 9.30
CA GLN A 553 -1.97 -27.16 8.80
C GLN A 553 -1.78 -25.77 8.18
N ASN A 554 -2.66 -25.38 7.25
CA ASN A 554 -2.62 -24.08 6.60
C ASN A 554 -2.85 -22.94 7.60
N HIS A 555 -3.77 -23.09 8.56
CA HIS A 555 -4.04 -22.06 9.56
C HIS A 555 -2.84 -21.85 10.52
N SER A 556 -2.25 -22.92 10.98
CA SER A 556 -1.06 -22.82 11.83
C SER A 556 0.14 -22.25 11.09
N ALA A 557 0.29 -22.59 9.80
CA ALA A 557 1.30 -21.98 8.93
C ALA A 557 1.07 -20.48 8.73
N THR A 558 -0.18 -20.02 8.72
CA THR A 558 -0.51 -18.59 8.63
C THR A 558 0.03 -17.80 9.82
N HIS A 559 -0.07 -18.33 11.04
CA HIS A 559 0.51 -17.71 12.24
C HIS A 559 2.04 -17.65 12.16
N LEU A 560 2.69 -18.74 11.73
CA LEU A 560 4.15 -18.74 11.54
C LEU A 560 4.58 -17.76 10.44
N LEU A 561 3.83 -17.70 9.33
CA LEU A 561 4.06 -16.77 8.23
C LEU A 561 3.98 -15.31 8.70
N HIS A 562 2.94 -14.97 9.45
CA HIS A 562 2.77 -13.61 9.96
C HIS A 562 3.93 -13.21 10.88
N ALA A 563 4.32 -14.06 11.83
CA ALA A 563 5.46 -13.82 12.72
C ALA A 563 6.79 -13.69 11.93
N ALA A 564 6.99 -14.53 10.90
CA ALA A 564 8.17 -14.46 10.03
C ALA A 564 8.20 -13.17 9.20
N LEU A 565 7.07 -12.75 8.62
CA LEU A 565 6.95 -11.47 7.91
C LEU A 565 7.28 -10.29 8.81
N ARG A 566 6.76 -10.26 10.03
CA ARG A 566 7.10 -9.22 11.01
C ARG A 566 8.59 -9.20 11.36
N LYS A 567 9.21 -10.36 11.47
CA LYS A 567 10.66 -10.49 11.74
C LYS A 567 11.52 -9.99 10.59
N VAL A 568 11.15 -10.26 9.34
CA VAL A 568 11.94 -9.91 8.14
C VAL A 568 11.65 -8.47 7.66
N LEU A 569 10.39 -8.07 7.63
CA LEU A 569 9.97 -6.79 7.06
C LEU A 569 9.80 -5.69 8.11
N GLY A 570 9.53 -6.08 9.37
CA GLY A 570 9.35 -5.15 10.48
C GLY A 570 7.97 -5.22 11.15
N SER A 571 7.86 -4.59 12.32
CA SER A 571 6.64 -4.61 13.17
C SER A 571 5.41 -3.92 12.56
N HIS A 572 5.57 -3.15 11.47
CA HIS A 572 4.46 -2.52 10.74
C HIS A 572 3.60 -3.53 9.96
N VAL A 573 4.08 -4.75 9.77
CA VAL A 573 3.30 -5.82 9.14
C VAL A 573 2.15 -6.21 10.07
N GLN A 574 0.93 -6.02 9.58
CA GLN A 574 -0.32 -6.39 10.24
C GLN A 574 -1.21 -7.13 9.26
N GLN A 575 -2.01 -8.06 9.75
CA GLN A 575 -3.00 -8.75 8.93
C GLN A 575 -4.06 -7.77 8.44
N ALA A 576 -4.25 -7.72 7.12
CA ALA A 576 -5.34 -6.98 6.46
C ALA A 576 -6.49 -7.92 6.04
N GLY A 577 -6.18 -9.19 5.81
CA GLY A 577 -7.14 -10.23 5.47
C GLY A 577 -6.51 -11.61 5.51
N SER A 578 -7.33 -12.64 5.59
CA SER A 578 -6.88 -14.05 5.56
C SER A 578 -7.95 -14.92 4.92
N LEU A 579 -7.52 -15.96 4.22
CA LEU A 579 -8.34 -17.09 3.80
C LEU A 579 -7.53 -18.36 4.00
N VAL A 580 -8.15 -19.33 4.67
CA VAL A 580 -7.50 -20.60 4.98
C VAL A 580 -8.48 -21.73 4.66
N ASP A 581 -8.14 -22.54 3.66
CA ASP A 581 -8.87 -23.73 3.25
C ASP A 581 -7.98 -24.99 3.27
N GLU A 582 -8.48 -26.10 2.78
CA GLU A 582 -7.75 -27.37 2.72
C GLU A 582 -6.66 -27.42 1.65
N GLU A 583 -6.70 -26.52 0.66
CA GLU A 583 -5.77 -26.53 -0.46
C GLU A 583 -4.64 -25.54 -0.28
N HIS A 584 -4.96 -24.33 0.23
CA HIS A 584 -4.00 -23.24 0.35
C HIS A 584 -4.33 -22.27 1.49
N LEU A 585 -3.40 -21.40 1.78
CA LEU A 585 -3.62 -20.23 2.61
C LEU A 585 -3.35 -18.95 1.81
N ARG A 586 -4.11 -17.92 2.09
CA ARG A 586 -3.94 -16.58 1.56
C ARG A 586 -3.82 -15.61 2.72
N PHE A 587 -2.77 -14.84 2.73
CA PHE A 587 -2.49 -13.86 3.77
C PHE A 587 -2.27 -12.48 3.18
N ASP A 588 -3.18 -11.56 3.49
CA ASP A 588 -3.12 -10.16 3.09
C ASP A 588 -2.54 -9.34 4.25
N PHE A 589 -1.51 -8.56 3.98
CA PHE A 589 -0.79 -7.84 5.03
C PHE A 589 -0.35 -6.45 4.59
N THR A 590 -0.20 -5.56 5.58
CA THR A 590 0.26 -4.20 5.34
C THR A 590 1.76 -4.19 5.03
N HIS A 591 2.12 -3.74 3.82
CA HIS A 591 3.50 -3.49 3.44
C HIS A 591 3.56 -2.54 2.24
N TYR A 592 4.47 -1.57 2.27
CA TYR A 592 4.53 -0.43 1.38
C TYR A 592 5.19 -0.70 0.02
N GLN A 593 5.90 -1.82 -0.15
CA GLN A 593 6.61 -2.15 -1.39
C GLN A 593 6.50 -3.63 -1.74
N LYS A 594 6.84 -3.98 -2.99
CA LYS A 594 6.98 -5.37 -3.42
C LYS A 594 8.10 -6.04 -2.63
N MET A 595 7.85 -7.26 -2.14
CA MET A 595 8.88 -8.05 -1.48
C MET A 595 9.98 -8.45 -2.48
N LYS A 596 11.23 -8.39 -2.01
CA LYS A 596 12.38 -8.92 -2.76
C LYS A 596 12.39 -10.44 -2.69
N GLN A 597 12.97 -11.08 -3.69
CA GLN A 597 13.07 -12.55 -3.72
C GLN A 597 13.86 -13.11 -2.52
N GLU A 598 14.84 -12.35 -2.04
CA GLU A 598 15.63 -12.70 -0.86
C GLU A 598 14.78 -12.66 0.42
N GLU A 599 13.90 -11.66 0.54
CA GLU A 599 12.97 -11.53 1.67
C GLU A 599 11.94 -12.67 1.68
N ILE A 600 11.38 -13.02 0.51
CA ILE A 600 10.45 -14.15 0.36
C ILE A 600 11.13 -15.46 0.78
N LYS A 601 12.37 -15.70 0.30
CA LYS A 601 13.13 -16.90 0.65
C LYS A 601 13.47 -16.95 2.15
N GLU A 602 13.80 -15.83 2.75
CA GLU A 602 14.12 -15.79 4.18
C GLU A 602 12.87 -16.04 5.06
N VAL A 603 11.72 -15.47 4.66
CA VAL A 603 10.41 -15.75 5.33
C VAL A 603 10.10 -17.25 5.25
N GLU A 604 10.19 -17.83 4.05
CA GLU A 604 9.93 -19.26 3.82
C GLU A 604 10.88 -20.16 4.65
N LYS A 605 12.15 -19.78 4.69
CA LYS A 605 13.16 -20.47 5.50
C LYS A 605 12.84 -20.43 6.99
N ILE A 606 12.46 -19.24 7.52
CA ILE A 606 12.10 -19.08 8.94
C ILE A 606 10.89 -19.93 9.28
N VAL A 607 9.83 -19.90 8.45
CA VAL A 607 8.63 -20.71 8.68
C VAL A 607 8.97 -22.20 8.73
N ASN A 608 9.71 -22.71 7.72
CA ASN A 608 10.11 -24.12 7.70
C ASN A 608 11.04 -24.50 8.87
N GLN A 609 11.90 -23.57 9.30
CA GLN A 609 12.71 -23.81 10.50
C GLN A 609 11.83 -23.98 11.75
N LYS A 610 10.78 -23.13 11.92
CA LYS A 610 9.85 -23.23 13.05
C LYS A 610 8.96 -24.48 12.97
N ILE A 611 8.69 -24.99 11.79
CA ILE A 611 8.05 -26.29 11.60
C ILE A 611 8.96 -27.40 12.10
N LEU A 612 10.24 -27.39 11.73
CA LEU A 612 11.23 -28.40 12.15
C LEU A 612 11.57 -28.34 13.66
N GLU A 613 11.45 -27.16 14.28
CA GLU A 613 11.63 -27.00 15.72
C GLU A 613 10.53 -27.67 16.55
N ALA A 614 9.44 -28.14 15.91
CA ALA A 614 8.35 -28.87 16.54
C ALA A 614 7.77 -28.14 17.76
N LEU A 615 7.41 -26.87 17.61
CA LEU A 615 6.87 -26.05 18.68
C LEU A 615 5.45 -26.51 19.08
N PRO A 616 5.20 -26.75 20.40
CA PRO A 616 3.87 -27.13 20.85
C PRO A 616 2.89 -25.94 20.76
N ARG A 617 1.63 -26.24 20.42
CA ARG A 617 0.52 -25.30 20.54
C ARG A 617 0.12 -25.13 21.99
N ILE A 618 0.04 -23.90 22.46
CA ILE A 618 -0.61 -23.54 23.73
C ILE A 618 -1.86 -22.73 23.39
N ARG A 619 -3.01 -23.16 23.89
CA ARG A 619 -4.28 -22.45 23.76
C ARG A 619 -4.69 -21.89 25.10
N TYR A 620 -4.88 -20.57 25.16
CA TYR A 620 -5.53 -19.90 26.29
C TYR A 620 -6.97 -19.60 25.89
N ALA A 621 -7.90 -20.30 26.53
CA ALA A 621 -9.33 -20.19 26.22
C ALA A 621 -10.01 -19.16 27.12
N ASP A 622 -10.89 -18.35 26.55
CA ASP A 622 -11.79 -17.43 27.24
C ASP A 622 -11.12 -16.50 28.27
N ILE A 623 -9.91 -16.00 27.93
CA ILE A 623 -9.19 -15.04 28.78
C ILE A 623 -9.65 -13.62 28.50
N GLU A 624 -9.57 -12.74 29.47
CA GLU A 624 -9.87 -11.32 29.33
C GLU A 624 -8.94 -10.69 28.27
N GLN A 625 -9.53 -9.85 27.41
CA GLN A 625 -8.81 -9.23 26.28
C GLN A 625 -7.58 -8.43 26.76
N GLU A 626 -7.72 -7.68 27.85
CA GLU A 626 -6.62 -6.88 28.42
C GLU A 626 -5.47 -7.77 28.88
N LYS A 627 -5.78 -8.84 29.57
CA LYS A 627 -4.77 -9.81 30.01
C LYS A 627 -4.04 -10.46 28.84
N ALA A 628 -4.76 -10.74 27.74
CA ALA A 628 -4.15 -11.29 26.54
C ALA A 628 -3.19 -10.27 25.87
N LYS A 629 -3.55 -8.99 25.85
CA LYS A 629 -2.68 -7.90 25.37
C LYS A 629 -1.44 -7.75 26.25
N GLU A 630 -1.59 -7.79 27.59
CA GLU A 630 -0.46 -7.75 28.54
C GLU A 630 0.52 -8.92 28.34
N MET A 631 0.02 -10.09 27.94
CA MET A 631 0.85 -11.24 27.59
C MET A 631 1.61 -11.04 26.27
N GLY A 632 1.33 -9.97 25.51
CA GLY A 632 1.92 -9.65 24.21
C GLY A 632 1.26 -10.34 23.02
N ALA A 633 0.03 -10.83 23.16
CA ALA A 633 -0.71 -11.43 22.05
C ALA A 633 -1.16 -10.35 21.05
N LEU A 634 -0.98 -10.64 19.75
CA LEU A 634 -1.35 -9.74 18.68
C LEU A 634 -2.85 -9.84 18.37
N ALA A 635 -3.52 -8.69 18.27
CA ALA A 635 -4.93 -8.57 17.88
C ALA A 635 -5.04 -7.84 16.52
N PHE A 636 -5.88 -8.32 15.58
CA PHE A 636 -5.88 -7.84 14.19
C PHE A 636 -7.20 -7.25 13.71
N PHE A 637 -8.33 -7.60 14.32
CA PHE A 637 -9.66 -7.24 13.82
C PHE A 637 -10.33 -6.08 14.58
N GLY A 638 -9.56 -5.30 15.36
CA GLY A 638 -10.06 -4.13 16.08
C GLY A 638 -11.27 -4.46 16.97
N ASP A 639 -12.36 -3.73 16.78
CA ASP A 639 -13.58 -3.80 17.61
C ASP A 639 -14.44 -5.06 17.47
N LYS A 640 -13.97 -6.09 16.76
CA LYS A 640 -14.74 -7.33 16.55
C LYS A 640 -14.54 -8.39 17.65
N TYR A 641 -13.71 -8.12 18.62
CA TYR A 641 -13.48 -9.05 19.73
C TYR A 641 -14.40 -8.71 20.91
N GLY A 642 -14.97 -9.72 21.55
CA GLY A 642 -15.68 -9.57 22.81
C GLY A 642 -14.73 -9.41 24.00
N ASP A 643 -15.29 -9.24 25.20
CA ASP A 643 -14.53 -9.08 26.47
C ASP A 643 -13.58 -10.25 26.73
N LYS A 644 -13.90 -11.45 26.22
CA LYS A 644 -13.09 -12.67 26.33
C LYS A 644 -12.64 -13.14 24.96
N VAL A 645 -11.39 -13.57 24.88
CA VAL A 645 -10.75 -13.99 23.62
C VAL A 645 -10.02 -15.31 23.80
N ASN A 646 -9.86 -16.05 22.69
CA ASN A 646 -8.93 -17.18 22.62
C ASN A 646 -7.59 -16.69 22.07
N VAL A 647 -6.50 -17.18 22.65
CA VAL A 647 -5.13 -16.90 22.20
C VAL A 647 -4.46 -18.23 21.83
N ILE A 648 -3.85 -18.25 20.67
CA ILE A 648 -3.01 -19.37 20.21
C ILE A 648 -1.55 -18.94 20.23
N LYS A 649 -0.70 -19.77 20.88
CA LYS A 649 0.73 -19.53 20.98
C LYS A 649 1.50 -20.75 20.44
N PHE A 650 2.53 -20.51 19.64
CA PHE A 650 3.51 -21.49 19.18
C PHE A 650 4.91 -21.09 19.68
N GLY A 651 5.37 -21.74 20.76
CA GLY A 651 6.61 -21.36 21.45
C GLY A 651 6.62 -19.88 21.83
N ASP A 652 7.77 -19.24 21.72
CA ASP A 652 7.90 -17.79 21.88
C ASP A 652 7.94 -17.05 20.51
N PHE A 653 7.55 -17.74 19.43
CA PHE A 653 7.66 -17.21 18.09
C PHE A 653 6.38 -16.54 17.60
N SER A 654 5.21 -17.09 17.89
CA SER A 654 3.92 -16.51 17.51
C SER A 654 2.93 -16.60 18.68
N MET A 655 2.21 -15.52 18.94
CA MET A 655 1.12 -15.47 19.91
C MET A 655 0.06 -14.47 19.43
N GLU A 656 -1.14 -14.96 19.12
CA GLU A 656 -2.17 -14.21 18.41
C GLU A 656 -3.57 -14.52 18.93
N PHE A 657 -4.46 -13.52 18.86
CA PHE A 657 -5.91 -13.73 19.09
C PHE A 657 -6.47 -14.57 17.96
N CYS A 658 -6.91 -15.80 18.28
CA CYS A 658 -7.43 -16.69 17.25
C CYS A 658 -8.44 -17.70 17.82
N GLY A 659 -9.63 -17.76 17.19
CA GLY A 659 -10.67 -18.75 17.50
C GLY A 659 -10.69 -19.95 16.55
N GLY A 660 -9.74 -20.06 15.62
CA GLY A 660 -9.67 -21.13 14.64
C GLY A 660 -9.11 -22.45 15.19
N THR A 661 -9.08 -23.46 14.33
CA THR A 661 -8.52 -24.77 14.66
C THR A 661 -7.07 -24.89 14.19
N HIS A 662 -6.21 -25.48 15.02
CA HIS A 662 -4.76 -25.53 14.79
C HIS A 662 -4.20 -26.91 15.08
N VAL A 663 -3.08 -27.23 14.46
CA VAL A 663 -2.29 -28.44 14.77
C VAL A 663 -1.78 -28.39 16.21
N GLU A 664 -1.50 -29.54 16.81
CA GLU A 664 -0.99 -29.62 18.18
C GLU A 664 0.50 -29.24 18.26
N ASN A 665 1.22 -29.51 17.17
CA ASN A 665 2.64 -29.23 17.05
C ASN A 665 2.95 -28.66 15.67
N THR A 666 3.88 -27.71 15.56
CA THR A 666 4.22 -27.11 14.26
C THR A 666 4.79 -28.13 13.27
N SER A 667 5.38 -29.23 13.72
CA SER A 667 5.84 -30.35 12.85
C SER A 667 4.69 -30.99 12.07
N ASP A 668 3.45 -30.95 12.58
CA ASP A 668 2.28 -31.51 11.91
C ASP A 668 1.90 -30.74 10.64
N ILE A 669 2.42 -29.51 10.46
CA ILE A 669 2.26 -28.71 9.24
C ILE A 669 2.94 -29.41 8.06
N GLY A 670 4.02 -30.15 8.32
CA GLY A 670 4.83 -30.81 7.31
C GLY A 670 5.85 -29.86 6.69
N PHE A 671 5.57 -29.30 5.54
CA PHE A 671 6.42 -28.33 4.86
C PHE A 671 5.58 -27.13 4.39
N PHE A 672 6.24 -25.96 4.23
CA PHE A 672 5.58 -24.72 3.82
C PHE A 672 6.23 -24.15 2.56
N LYS A 673 5.44 -23.71 1.58
CA LYS A 673 5.90 -23.10 0.34
C LYS A 673 5.08 -21.88 -0.03
N ILE A 674 5.74 -20.74 -0.27
CA ILE A 674 5.12 -19.55 -0.85
C ILE A 674 5.03 -19.75 -2.38
N LEU A 675 3.82 -19.64 -2.91
CA LEU A 675 3.54 -19.77 -4.35
C LEU A 675 3.66 -18.43 -5.06
N ASN A 676 3.11 -17.38 -4.46
CA ASN A 676 3.00 -16.06 -5.08
C ASN A 676 3.03 -14.94 -4.04
N GLU A 677 3.55 -13.78 -4.47
CA GLU A 677 3.45 -12.52 -3.75
C GLU A 677 2.98 -11.44 -4.72
N SER A 678 1.89 -10.75 -4.39
CA SER A 678 1.25 -9.78 -5.28
C SER A 678 0.73 -8.57 -4.50
N SER A 679 0.36 -7.50 -5.21
CA SER A 679 -0.33 -6.34 -4.64
C SER A 679 -1.84 -6.52 -4.79
N ILE A 680 -2.59 -6.25 -3.72
CA ILE A 680 -4.06 -6.15 -3.79
C ILE A 680 -4.47 -4.69 -3.94
N SER A 681 -3.83 -3.86 -3.13
CA SER A 681 -4.04 -2.41 -3.14
C SER A 681 -2.75 -1.72 -2.70
N SER A 682 -2.69 -0.41 -2.85
CA SER A 682 -1.55 0.34 -2.34
C SER A 682 -1.41 0.14 -0.82
N GLY A 683 -0.22 -0.25 -0.40
CA GLY A 683 0.08 -0.55 1.00
C GLY A 683 -0.39 -1.91 1.52
N VAL A 684 -1.02 -2.76 0.68
CA VAL A 684 -1.44 -4.12 1.05
C VAL A 684 -0.89 -5.13 0.06
N ARG A 685 -0.13 -6.08 0.58
CA ARG A 685 0.44 -7.20 -0.15
C ARG A 685 -0.28 -8.49 0.17
N ARG A 686 -0.28 -9.41 -0.75
CA ARG A 686 -0.86 -10.76 -0.62
C ARG A 686 0.21 -11.81 -0.81
N ILE A 687 0.25 -12.76 0.10
CA ILE A 687 0.97 -14.02 -0.07
C ILE A 687 -0.05 -15.14 -0.20
N GLU A 688 0.18 -16.01 -1.18
CA GLU A 688 -0.47 -17.30 -1.36
C GLU A 688 0.54 -18.38 -1.11
N ALA A 689 0.21 -19.34 -0.25
CA ALA A 689 1.11 -20.41 0.15
C ALA A 689 0.38 -21.72 0.39
N VAL A 690 1.11 -22.79 0.40
CA VAL A 690 0.62 -24.17 0.59
C VAL A 690 1.45 -24.91 1.63
N THR A 691 0.82 -25.92 2.22
CA THR A 691 1.48 -26.85 3.17
C THR A 691 1.27 -28.30 2.75
N SER A 692 2.11 -29.19 3.28
CA SER A 692 1.91 -30.66 3.18
C SER A 692 1.49 -31.13 1.77
N VAL A 693 0.28 -31.68 1.62
CA VAL A 693 -0.26 -32.22 0.36
C VAL A 693 -0.34 -31.15 -0.74
N GLY A 694 -0.57 -29.88 -0.41
CA GLY A 694 -0.56 -28.79 -1.38
C GLY A 694 0.81 -28.62 -2.09
N ILE A 695 1.90 -28.93 -1.37
CA ILE A 695 3.25 -28.90 -1.97
C ILE A 695 3.44 -30.07 -2.95
N GLN A 696 2.88 -31.25 -2.65
CA GLN A 696 2.93 -32.36 -3.61
C GLN A 696 2.26 -31.96 -4.93
N LYS A 697 1.06 -31.40 -4.89
CA LYS A 697 0.35 -30.90 -6.08
C LYS A 697 1.18 -29.83 -6.82
N TYR A 698 1.81 -28.92 -6.08
CA TYR A 698 2.67 -27.89 -6.65
C TYR A 698 3.90 -28.49 -7.39
N LEU A 699 4.53 -29.51 -6.81
CA LEU A 699 5.65 -30.23 -7.45
C LEU A 699 5.21 -30.96 -8.70
N GLU A 700 4.07 -31.63 -8.68
CA GLU A 700 3.49 -32.31 -9.86
C GLU A 700 3.21 -31.31 -11.00
N GLU A 701 2.70 -30.13 -10.69
CA GLU A 701 2.49 -29.04 -11.68
C GLU A 701 3.81 -28.49 -12.21
N LEU A 702 4.82 -28.37 -11.37
CA LEU A 702 6.17 -27.94 -11.78
C LEU A 702 6.81 -28.95 -12.72
N ASP A 703 6.73 -30.24 -12.41
CA ASP A 703 7.25 -31.31 -13.25
C ASP A 703 6.55 -31.32 -14.62
N LYS A 704 5.23 -31.13 -14.65
CA LYS A 704 4.46 -30.98 -15.88
C LYS A 704 4.93 -29.81 -16.74
N LYS A 705 5.07 -28.61 -16.11
CA LYS A 705 5.57 -27.41 -16.79
C LYS A 705 6.99 -27.58 -17.30
N LEU A 706 7.83 -28.29 -16.56
CA LEU A 706 9.19 -28.57 -16.94
C LEU A 706 9.23 -29.46 -18.18
N LEU A 707 8.38 -30.50 -18.20
CA LEU A 707 8.25 -31.41 -19.36
C LEU A 707 7.76 -30.68 -20.61
N GLU A 708 6.75 -29.81 -20.46
CA GLU A 708 6.26 -28.96 -21.55
C GLU A 708 7.36 -28.06 -22.12
N LYS A 709 8.18 -27.44 -21.24
CA LYS A 709 9.32 -26.62 -21.68
C LYS A 709 10.44 -27.40 -22.32
N GLN A 710 10.69 -28.63 -21.88
CA GLN A 710 11.66 -29.50 -22.54
C GLN A 710 11.21 -29.85 -23.95
N GLN A 711 9.94 -30.22 -24.15
CA GLN A 711 9.37 -30.49 -25.47
C GLN A 711 9.43 -29.26 -26.40
N GLU A 712 9.10 -28.07 -25.87
CA GLU A 712 9.22 -26.83 -26.64
C GLU A 712 10.67 -26.57 -27.10
N ASN A 713 11.64 -26.79 -26.21
CA ASN A 713 13.06 -26.66 -26.53
C ASN A 713 13.54 -27.66 -27.56
N GLU A 714 13.05 -28.91 -27.54
CA GLU A 714 13.35 -29.90 -28.55
C GLU A 714 12.85 -29.49 -29.94
N ILE A 715 11.59 -29.00 -29.99
CA ILE A 715 10.99 -28.47 -31.23
C ILE A 715 11.80 -27.30 -31.80
N LEU A 716 12.19 -26.36 -30.92
CA LEU A 716 12.99 -25.20 -31.29
C LEU A 716 14.38 -25.61 -31.81
N THR A 717 14.99 -26.60 -31.17
CA THR A 717 16.29 -27.14 -31.59
C THR A 717 16.22 -27.81 -32.96
N GLU A 718 15.15 -28.55 -33.26
CA GLU A 718 14.91 -29.13 -34.58
C GLU A 718 14.70 -28.07 -35.66
N LYS A 719 13.92 -27.04 -35.38
CA LYS A 719 13.72 -25.88 -36.27
C LYS A 719 15.04 -25.17 -36.56
N LEU A 720 15.87 -24.95 -35.56
CA LEU A 720 17.20 -24.36 -35.74
C LEU A 720 18.06 -25.21 -36.71
N LYS A 721 18.10 -26.54 -36.53
CA LYS A 721 18.82 -27.44 -37.46
C LYS A 721 18.27 -27.40 -38.89
N GLN A 722 16.96 -27.25 -39.04
CA GLN A 722 16.34 -27.08 -40.36
C GLN A 722 16.75 -25.76 -41.01
N PHE A 723 16.69 -24.65 -40.28
CA PHE A 723 17.11 -23.34 -40.78
C PHE A 723 18.61 -23.32 -41.14
N GLU A 724 19.47 -23.94 -40.34
CA GLU A 724 20.89 -24.07 -40.67
C GLU A 724 21.12 -24.83 -42.00
N LYS A 725 20.36 -25.92 -42.23
CA LYS A 725 20.41 -26.65 -43.53
C LYS A 725 19.91 -25.78 -44.68
N GLU A 726 18.85 -25.07 -44.51
CA GLU A 726 18.32 -24.16 -45.54
C GLU A 726 19.31 -23.03 -45.86
N ILE A 727 19.90 -22.43 -44.86
CA ILE A 727 20.92 -21.40 -45.04
C ILE A 727 22.12 -21.95 -45.82
N LYS A 728 22.59 -23.14 -45.46
CA LYS A 728 23.66 -23.79 -46.23
C LYS A 728 23.27 -24.03 -47.70
N ARG A 729 22.02 -24.49 -47.95
CA ARG A 729 21.50 -24.69 -49.29
C ARG A 729 21.40 -23.41 -50.09
N TYR A 730 20.88 -22.33 -49.47
CA TYR A 730 20.79 -21.03 -50.15
C TYR A 730 22.18 -20.44 -50.43
N LYS A 731 23.13 -20.52 -49.47
CA LYS A 731 24.53 -20.11 -49.68
C LYS A 731 25.14 -20.84 -50.90
N ALA A 732 24.94 -22.15 -51.01
CA ALA A 732 25.47 -22.96 -52.12
C ALA A 732 24.85 -22.59 -53.47
N LEU A 733 23.53 -22.35 -53.52
CA LEU A 733 22.84 -21.91 -54.75
C LEU A 733 23.31 -20.52 -55.20
N THR A 734 23.31 -19.54 -54.27
CA THR A 734 23.76 -18.18 -54.54
C THR A 734 25.21 -18.15 -55.02
N LEU A 735 26.06 -19.01 -54.43
CA LEU A 735 27.47 -19.12 -54.79
C LEU A 735 27.65 -19.64 -56.25
N LYS A 736 26.82 -20.59 -56.64
CA LYS A 736 26.86 -21.17 -58.02
C LYS A 736 26.52 -20.13 -59.08
N ASP A 737 25.46 -19.35 -58.84
CA ASP A 737 25.00 -18.27 -59.73
C ASP A 737 26.04 -17.14 -59.77
N THR A 738 26.61 -16.80 -58.64
CA THR A 738 27.66 -15.79 -58.53
C THR A 738 28.92 -16.18 -59.28
N ILE A 739 29.37 -17.45 -59.20
CA ILE A 739 30.53 -17.96 -59.97
C ILE A 739 30.30 -17.83 -61.45
N GLU A 740 29.11 -18.24 -61.93
CA GLU A 740 28.80 -18.13 -63.37
C GLU A 740 28.80 -16.68 -63.85
N HIS A 741 28.20 -15.79 -63.07
CA HIS A 741 28.16 -14.34 -63.38
C HIS A 741 29.59 -13.75 -63.45
N ILE A 742 30.45 -14.10 -62.48
CA ILE A 742 31.80 -13.55 -62.37
C ILE A 742 32.63 -14.02 -63.54
N ILE A 743 32.58 -15.34 -63.91
CA ILE A 743 33.28 -15.90 -65.00
C ILE A 743 32.81 -15.28 -66.32
N ASN A 744 31.52 -15.10 -66.53
CA ASN A 744 30.99 -14.52 -67.77
C ASN A 744 31.36 -13.04 -67.97
N ASN A 745 31.49 -12.29 -66.91
CA ASN A 745 31.80 -10.82 -66.94
C ASN A 745 33.32 -10.56 -66.77
N SER A 746 34.16 -11.59 -66.67
CA SER A 746 35.59 -11.39 -66.42
C SER A 746 36.30 -10.83 -67.61
N PRO A 747 37.22 -9.87 -67.40
CA PRO A 747 38.04 -9.32 -68.51
C PRO A 747 38.95 -10.40 -69.14
N LYS A 748 39.40 -10.17 -70.39
CA LYS A 748 40.34 -11.03 -71.09
C LYS A 748 41.66 -10.30 -71.24
N VAL A 749 42.74 -11.08 -71.20
CA VAL A 749 44.08 -10.74 -71.66
C VAL A 749 44.33 -11.61 -72.84
N GLU A 750 44.26 -11.04 -74.07
CA GLU A 750 44.16 -11.75 -75.34
C GLU A 750 43.02 -12.81 -75.33
N ASP A 751 43.30 -14.09 -75.36
CA ASP A 751 42.29 -15.17 -75.34
C ASP A 751 42.10 -15.75 -73.91
N ILE A 752 42.79 -15.24 -72.92
CA ILE A 752 42.77 -15.77 -71.53
C ILE A 752 41.75 -14.96 -70.67
N LYS A 753 40.74 -15.63 -70.10
CA LYS A 753 39.85 -15.02 -69.08
C LYS A 753 40.62 -14.85 -67.79
N VAL A 754 40.49 -13.67 -67.22
CA VAL A 754 41.09 -13.34 -65.89
C VAL A 754 40.00 -12.96 -64.88
N VAL A 755 39.66 -13.94 -64.01
CA VAL A 755 38.70 -13.80 -62.92
C VAL A 755 39.40 -13.22 -61.74
N SER A 756 38.87 -12.13 -61.16
CA SER A 756 39.36 -11.56 -59.91
C SER A 756 38.17 -11.19 -59.05
N TYR A 757 38.03 -11.81 -57.90
CA TYR A 757 36.85 -11.66 -57.06
C TYR A 757 37.17 -11.79 -55.58
N LYS A 758 36.51 -10.90 -54.80
CA LYS A 758 36.53 -10.99 -53.33
C LYS A 758 35.28 -11.74 -52.90
N THR A 759 35.42 -12.71 -52.02
CA THR A 759 34.31 -13.49 -51.46
C THR A 759 34.35 -13.46 -49.94
N ASP A 760 33.18 -13.57 -49.30
CA ASP A 760 33.08 -13.71 -47.86
C ASP A 760 33.02 -15.21 -47.52
N VAL A 761 33.99 -15.68 -46.77
CA VAL A 761 34.08 -17.06 -46.29
C VAL A 761 34.57 -17.11 -44.84
N GLU A 762 34.16 -18.15 -44.15
CA GLU A 762 34.51 -18.35 -42.74
C GLU A 762 35.89 -19.02 -42.56
N SER A 763 36.39 -19.69 -43.59
CA SER A 763 37.65 -20.41 -43.53
C SER A 763 38.43 -20.40 -44.85
N ILE A 764 39.76 -20.65 -44.79
CA ILE A 764 40.62 -20.76 -45.97
C ILE A 764 40.24 -22.02 -46.81
N ASP A 765 39.72 -23.04 -46.18
CA ASP A 765 39.27 -24.24 -46.85
C ASP A 765 38.02 -24.04 -47.69
N GLU A 766 37.12 -23.18 -47.19
CA GLU A 766 35.95 -22.73 -47.96
C GLU A 766 36.38 -21.87 -49.16
N LEU A 767 37.36 -20.99 -49.00
CA LEU A 767 37.95 -20.23 -50.10
C LEU A 767 38.58 -21.14 -51.16
N LYS A 768 39.30 -22.18 -50.76
CA LYS A 768 39.85 -23.18 -51.66
C LYS A 768 38.76 -23.94 -52.41
N SER A 769 37.72 -24.35 -51.72
CA SER A 769 36.56 -25.03 -52.31
C SER A 769 35.85 -24.16 -53.35
N ILE A 770 35.69 -22.85 -53.09
CA ILE A 770 35.17 -21.91 -54.09
C ILE A 770 36.10 -21.77 -55.26
N ALA A 771 37.41 -21.74 -55.03
CA ALA A 771 38.41 -21.70 -56.07
C ALA A 771 38.37 -22.92 -56.97
N ASP A 772 38.22 -24.13 -56.42
CA ASP A 772 38.05 -25.36 -57.21
C ASP A 772 36.79 -25.33 -58.07
N MET A 773 35.63 -24.82 -57.50
CA MET A 773 34.41 -24.63 -58.30
C MET A 773 34.58 -23.64 -59.45
N VAL A 774 35.35 -22.57 -59.24
CA VAL A 774 35.67 -21.60 -60.30
C VAL A 774 36.56 -22.26 -61.36
N ARG A 775 37.57 -23.03 -60.92
CA ARG A 775 38.46 -23.76 -61.85
C ARG A 775 37.68 -24.71 -62.77
N ASP A 776 36.75 -25.47 -62.18
CA ASP A 776 35.99 -26.50 -62.95
C ASP A 776 35.08 -25.88 -64.01
N LYS A 777 34.64 -24.64 -63.78
CA LYS A 777 33.81 -23.88 -64.72
C LYS A 777 34.61 -22.99 -65.68
N LEU A 778 35.87 -22.68 -65.37
CA LEU A 778 36.74 -21.83 -66.15
C LEU A 778 37.50 -22.73 -67.20
N LYS A 779 36.98 -22.86 -68.39
CA LYS A 779 37.50 -23.71 -69.42
C LYS A 779 38.98 -23.45 -69.81
N SER A 780 39.30 -22.16 -69.88
CA SER A 780 40.72 -21.70 -70.11
C SER A 780 40.83 -20.31 -69.50
N GLY A 781 41.65 -20.10 -68.45
CA GLY A 781 41.81 -18.85 -67.79
C GLY A 781 42.61 -18.88 -66.48
N VAL A 782 42.66 -17.72 -65.88
CA VAL A 782 43.28 -17.47 -64.56
C VAL A 782 42.23 -16.98 -63.64
N ALA A 783 42.19 -17.48 -62.44
CA ALA A 783 41.35 -16.88 -61.39
C ALA A 783 42.12 -16.56 -60.11
N VAL A 784 41.90 -15.43 -59.56
CA VAL A 784 42.43 -15.01 -58.25
C VAL A 784 41.26 -14.62 -57.31
N LEU A 785 41.08 -15.43 -56.32
CA LEU A 785 40.02 -15.18 -55.28
C LEU A 785 40.64 -14.68 -53.98
N GLY A 786 40.05 -13.72 -53.39
CA GLY A 786 40.47 -13.17 -52.12
C GLY A 786 39.39 -13.17 -51.07
N ALA A 787 39.76 -13.38 -49.82
CA ALA A 787 38.88 -13.29 -48.69
C ALA A 787 39.60 -12.77 -47.43
N ILE A 788 38.84 -12.25 -46.45
CA ILE A 788 39.37 -11.92 -45.15
C ILE A 788 38.96 -13.01 -44.18
N VAL A 789 39.94 -13.75 -43.65
CA VAL A 789 39.72 -14.85 -42.71
C VAL A 789 40.59 -14.62 -41.47
N ASN A 790 39.99 -14.59 -40.31
CA ASN A 790 40.68 -14.33 -39.03
C ASN A 790 41.62 -13.09 -39.09
N ASP A 791 41.10 -11.94 -39.53
CA ASP A 791 41.79 -10.67 -39.68
C ASP A 791 43.06 -10.73 -40.56
N LYS A 792 43.12 -11.66 -41.50
CA LYS A 792 44.20 -11.79 -42.48
C LYS A 792 43.64 -11.87 -43.91
N ALA A 793 44.27 -11.18 -44.81
CA ALA A 793 43.96 -11.32 -46.22
C ALA A 793 44.45 -12.68 -46.73
N GLN A 794 43.54 -13.48 -47.29
CA GLN A 794 43.85 -14.77 -47.91
C GLN A 794 43.56 -14.69 -49.41
N ILE A 795 44.45 -15.21 -50.19
CA ILE A 795 44.34 -15.22 -51.67
C ILE A 795 44.55 -16.63 -52.16
N VAL A 796 43.74 -17.05 -53.11
CA VAL A 796 43.91 -18.28 -53.87
C VAL A 796 43.99 -17.94 -55.36
N ALA A 797 45.04 -18.36 -55.98
CA ALA A 797 45.20 -18.22 -57.43
C ALA A 797 45.12 -19.59 -58.13
N ILE A 798 44.41 -19.66 -59.22
CA ILE A 798 44.28 -20.84 -60.11
C ILE A 798 44.61 -20.48 -61.55
N VAL A 799 45.25 -21.40 -62.19
CA VAL A 799 45.56 -21.36 -63.64
C VAL A 799 45.14 -22.68 -64.24
N THR A 800 44.37 -22.62 -65.29
CA THR A 800 43.93 -23.85 -65.97
C THR A 800 45.10 -24.62 -66.59
N ASP A 801 45.08 -25.97 -66.66
CA ASP A 801 46.19 -26.84 -67.05
C ASP A 801 46.66 -26.61 -68.48
N ASP A 802 45.79 -26.16 -69.38
CA ASP A 802 46.11 -25.78 -70.74
C ASP A 802 47.09 -24.60 -70.77
N LEU A 803 46.81 -23.56 -69.91
CA LEU A 803 47.66 -22.38 -69.84
C LEU A 803 49.00 -22.62 -69.10
N VAL A 804 49.01 -23.56 -68.15
CA VAL A 804 50.25 -24.04 -67.54
C VAL A 804 51.14 -24.68 -68.52
N LYS A 805 50.63 -25.57 -69.45
CA LYS A 805 51.38 -26.32 -70.43
C LYS A 805 51.79 -25.51 -71.65
N THR A 806 50.88 -24.65 -72.19
CA THR A 806 51.07 -23.97 -73.44
C THR A 806 51.72 -22.59 -73.29
N LYS A 807 51.35 -21.84 -72.25
CA LYS A 807 51.74 -20.44 -72.01
C LYS A 807 52.72 -20.29 -70.83
N LYS A 808 53.08 -21.38 -70.16
CA LYS A 808 53.96 -21.40 -68.98
C LYS A 808 53.53 -20.42 -67.82
N LEU A 809 52.23 -20.10 -67.79
CA LEU A 809 51.70 -19.32 -66.71
C LEU A 809 51.55 -20.19 -65.46
N MET A 810 52.04 -19.71 -64.30
CA MET A 810 52.05 -20.47 -63.05
C MET A 810 51.25 -19.70 -61.93
N ALA A 811 50.35 -20.40 -61.28
CA ALA A 811 49.55 -19.83 -60.19
C ALA A 811 50.43 -19.28 -59.03
N GLY A 812 51.56 -19.97 -58.75
CA GLY A 812 52.52 -19.53 -57.74
C GLY A 812 53.18 -18.19 -58.08
N SER A 813 53.47 -17.92 -59.39
CA SER A 813 54.05 -16.63 -59.83
C SER A 813 52.98 -15.51 -59.70
N ILE A 814 51.77 -15.80 -60.10
CA ILE A 814 50.63 -14.81 -59.98
C ILE A 814 50.34 -14.49 -58.55
N VAL A 815 50.17 -15.53 -57.71
CA VAL A 815 49.81 -15.27 -56.27
C VAL A 815 50.93 -14.54 -55.57
N ASN A 816 52.18 -14.79 -55.87
CA ASN A 816 53.31 -14.07 -55.24
C ASN A 816 53.33 -12.55 -55.59
N GLU A 817 53.06 -12.25 -56.88
CA GLU A 817 52.97 -10.80 -57.25
C GLU A 817 51.76 -10.12 -56.65
N VAL A 818 50.61 -10.75 -56.57
CA VAL A 818 49.39 -10.23 -55.92
C VAL A 818 49.61 -10.10 -54.39
N ALA A 819 50.27 -11.12 -53.79
CA ALA A 819 50.50 -11.11 -52.32
C ALA A 819 51.44 -10.01 -51.85
N LYS A 820 52.36 -9.53 -52.68
CA LYS A 820 53.24 -8.41 -52.35
C LYS A 820 52.46 -7.15 -51.98
N ILE A 821 51.32 -6.94 -52.62
CA ILE A 821 50.45 -5.79 -52.38
C ILE A 821 49.80 -5.82 -50.97
N ILE A 822 49.49 -7.02 -50.48
CA ILE A 822 48.90 -7.23 -49.15
C ILE A 822 49.99 -7.47 -48.07
N ASN A 823 51.25 -7.14 -48.34
CA ASN A 823 52.35 -7.42 -47.45
C ASN A 823 52.44 -8.87 -47.01
N GLY A 824 52.26 -9.76 -47.95
CA GLY A 824 52.18 -11.17 -47.76
C GLY A 824 53.10 -11.97 -48.69
N GLY A 825 53.00 -13.27 -48.58
CA GLY A 825 53.72 -14.22 -49.43
C GLY A 825 52.95 -15.53 -49.53
N GLY A 826 53.27 -16.27 -50.52
CA GLY A 826 52.61 -17.57 -50.81
C GLY A 826 53.32 -18.44 -51.81
N GLY A 827 52.68 -19.53 -52.20
CA GLY A 827 53.16 -20.44 -53.12
C GLY A 827 52.27 -21.64 -53.38
N GLY A 828 52.63 -22.52 -54.24
CA GLY A 828 51.80 -23.70 -54.49
C GLY A 828 52.22 -24.43 -55.77
N LYS A 829 51.30 -25.25 -56.27
CA LYS A 829 51.47 -25.99 -57.53
C LYS A 829 51.33 -25.06 -58.74
N PRO A 830 51.82 -25.44 -59.91
CA PRO A 830 51.69 -24.61 -61.11
C PRO A 830 50.28 -24.16 -61.45
N ASN A 831 49.28 -24.99 -61.19
CA ASN A 831 47.87 -24.71 -61.46
C ASN A 831 47.06 -24.20 -60.23
N PHE A 832 47.60 -24.24 -58.97
CA PHE A 832 46.91 -23.84 -57.76
C PHE A 832 47.90 -23.31 -56.70
N ALA A 833 47.73 -22.12 -56.26
CA ALA A 833 48.61 -21.51 -55.25
C ALA A 833 47.84 -20.65 -54.29
N THR A 834 48.33 -20.55 -53.08
CA THR A 834 47.70 -19.74 -51.99
C THR A 834 48.70 -18.75 -51.40
N ALA A 835 48.21 -17.61 -50.95
CA ALA A 835 48.98 -16.62 -50.21
C ALA A 835 48.21 -16.03 -49.12
N GLY A 836 48.90 -15.59 -48.08
CA GLY A 836 48.32 -14.80 -46.98
C GLY A 836 49.09 -13.51 -46.73
N GLY A 837 48.41 -12.46 -46.39
CA GLY A 837 48.96 -11.16 -46.06
C GLY A 837 48.40 -10.52 -44.82
N LYS A 838 49.14 -9.60 -44.21
CA LYS A 838 48.73 -8.89 -42.98
C LYS A 838 47.86 -7.66 -43.26
N ASP A 839 47.96 -7.11 -44.47
CA ASP A 839 47.29 -5.87 -44.86
C ASP A 839 45.95 -6.19 -45.53
N VAL A 840 44.87 -6.32 -44.73
CA VAL A 840 43.52 -6.58 -45.20
C VAL A 840 42.93 -5.42 -45.99
N SER A 841 43.39 -4.18 -45.74
CA SER A 841 42.88 -2.98 -46.41
C SER A 841 43.24 -2.92 -47.89
N LYS A 842 44.31 -3.58 -48.27
CA LYS A 842 44.82 -3.63 -49.66
C LYS A 842 44.31 -4.82 -50.46
N LEU A 843 43.46 -5.70 -49.93
CA LEU A 843 42.97 -6.89 -50.63
C LEU A 843 42.24 -6.53 -51.91
N ASP A 844 41.39 -5.49 -51.90
CA ASP A 844 40.63 -5.05 -53.07
C ASP A 844 41.58 -4.45 -54.15
N GLU A 845 42.60 -3.75 -53.75
CA GLU A 845 43.65 -3.22 -54.63
C GLU A 845 44.46 -4.38 -55.29
N ALA A 846 44.86 -5.36 -54.51
CA ALA A 846 45.57 -6.54 -54.94
C ALA A 846 44.76 -7.34 -55.97
N LEU A 847 43.48 -7.50 -55.77
CA LEU A 847 42.57 -8.17 -56.69
C LEU A 847 42.38 -7.38 -58.00
N LYS A 848 42.30 -6.06 -57.97
CA LYS A 848 42.17 -5.19 -59.17
C LYS A 848 43.42 -5.24 -60.06
N THR A 849 44.60 -5.43 -59.46
CA THR A 849 45.87 -5.52 -60.24
C THR A 849 46.12 -6.85 -60.86
N THR A 850 45.28 -7.89 -60.60
CA THR A 850 45.43 -9.24 -61.10
C THR A 850 45.55 -9.25 -62.62
N LYS A 851 44.74 -8.51 -63.38
CA LYS A 851 44.77 -8.44 -64.84
C LYS A 851 46.11 -7.98 -65.38
N SER A 852 46.63 -6.88 -64.82
CA SER A 852 47.91 -6.30 -65.24
C SER A 852 49.12 -7.22 -64.91
N ILE A 853 49.00 -7.96 -63.75
CA ILE A 853 50.04 -8.95 -63.39
C ILE A 853 50.02 -10.09 -64.33
N VAL A 854 48.85 -10.68 -64.72
CA VAL A 854 48.73 -11.75 -65.71
C VAL A 854 49.22 -11.29 -67.04
N GLU A 855 48.92 -10.08 -67.50
CA GLU A 855 49.41 -9.50 -68.76
C GLU A 855 50.96 -9.38 -68.81
N LYS A 856 51.54 -8.93 -67.75
CA LYS A 856 53.00 -8.81 -67.60
C LYS A 856 53.69 -10.16 -67.59
N LEU A 857 53.10 -11.18 -66.93
CA LEU A 857 53.68 -12.54 -66.90
C LEU A 857 53.46 -13.28 -68.21
N TYR A 858 52.44 -12.96 -68.98
CA TYR A 858 52.18 -13.53 -70.28
C TYR A 858 53.12 -13.01 -71.39
N LYS A 859 53.53 -11.74 -71.30
CA LYS A 859 54.46 -11.09 -72.25
C LYS A 859 55.92 -11.43 -71.99
N LYS A 860 56.25 -12.04 -70.84
CA LYS A 860 57.55 -12.60 -70.48
C LYS A 860 57.73 -14.04 -70.99
#